data_57159fe65ad1040737a40e46c783caa9
#
_entry.id   57159fe65ad1040737a40e46c783caa9
#
_cell.length_a   1.000
_cell.length_b   1.000
_cell.length_c   1.000
_cell.angle_alpha   90.00
_cell.angle_beta   90.00
_cell.angle_gamma   90.00
#
_symmetry.space_group_name_H-M   'P 1'
#
loop_
_entity.id
_entity.type
_entity.pdbx_description
1 polymer ?
#
loop_
_entity_poly.entity_id
_entity_poly.type
_entity_poly.pdbx_seq_one_letter_code
_entity_poly.pdbx_strand_id
1 'polypeptide(L)'
;MKKTSLSNILQLILMTLFLSACGGGENNSPTTPPIPAPTPTPTPSPEPQPTGLSSLHTDGVKWVNAADETVILKGTNLGNWLLHEFWMMNQSSNTVATDQCTLEATFDERFGFNERERLLDLFRDNWIAERDWKIMADFGLNAIRLPFTWNVIEDENNPMTLRTDAWQYIDYAIEEAEARGMYVILDLHGAIGAQGLQDHSGCAGQNLYWTTPAYQERTTWLWQQIAKRYKNNGTVAAYGLLNEPWGTSANNLADVMLDLHDAVRAVDAEKIIILPGHHEGIDSYGHPNSFGGTNIAFEMHFYPGIFGWGEPTYQTHRDWLTCGKNGTEGVCSWAAKMDDLSSPLLVGEFQPWANTGYEFGGENTRATYDKFAEFNWAATNWSYKVLTGGGGQGAGTWGMVTNKKAGLGLVTKASTWDCAGWDSTFDDACGASTPIIQPIAEGLQTYYLVVKFGSIAGGNLDVSLDNLSLLDEMGNNLILNGNFGSNSDWTTWAASTSPTIDFNTIDAAKLPKTSEGPVLRMSGIDINGGIYQAITLEGGKDYVLSGVFKDNSSVDSWAEIYIVADAPIEGTDIVAGASIPAVDFANDPIKDIEALFELFGTTDYEIHQPLLAAMTAIEPSTLYSLPAAPSGLNILVNDIGAHLSWNANQELDVTGYHIYRSTDNNLTYQLITENVDAVTYSDPTIKDTNVYYYKIAAVDAQDISFDSNEVVTGVLVNEIPGLLQAENWTDMNGFEVEMTSDTDGGRNTGFADPGDWLEYRINIATAGNYLVAYRLATQTGSDGFTLTVNGSLIDSVVVQSTGGWQTWATQTSTVALPTGEHTLRIDSIGGAWNLNWLKFSVTP
;
A
#
# COMPACT_ATOMS: atom_id res chain seq x y z
N MET A 1 -38.36 -26.69 -35.77
CA MET A 1 -38.29 -27.86 -36.67
C MET A 1 -37.13 -28.73 -36.25
N LYS A 2 -37.52 -29.99 -35.82
CA LYS A 2 -36.76 -31.26 -35.79
C LYS A 2 -35.30 -31.20 -35.25
N LYS A 3 -34.98 -31.72 -34.02
CA LYS A 3 -34.89 -33.16 -33.58
C LYS A 3 -33.92 -33.99 -34.43
N THR A 4 -32.86 -34.52 -33.76
CA THR A 4 -32.68 -35.93 -33.26
C THR A 4 -31.24 -36.05 -32.81
N SER A 5 -30.78 -36.49 -31.69
CA SER A 5 -30.99 -37.73 -30.89
C SER A 5 -30.08 -38.91 -31.29
N LEU A 6 -29.54 -39.56 -30.26
CA LEU A 6 -28.99 -40.93 -30.14
C LEU A 6 -27.45 -41.11 -30.35
N SER A 7 -26.75 -41.99 -29.68
CA SER A 7 -27.00 -42.94 -28.53
C SER A 7 -25.71 -43.72 -28.29
N ASN A 8 -25.48 -44.03 -26.99
CA ASN A 8 -24.70 -45.13 -26.41
C ASN A 8 -24.05 -46.21 -27.30
N ILE A 9 -22.86 -46.64 -26.95
CA ILE A 9 -22.50 -48.07 -26.85
C ILE A 9 -21.53 -48.34 -25.72
N LEU A 10 -22.01 -49.13 -24.79
CA LEU A 10 -21.34 -49.88 -23.72
C LEU A 10 -20.77 -51.19 -24.29
N GLN A 11 -19.54 -51.57 -23.94
CA GLN A 11 -19.13 -52.96 -24.05
C GLN A 11 -18.19 -53.40 -22.91
N LEU A 12 -18.70 -54.32 -22.16
CA LEU A 12 -18.19 -55.20 -21.11
C LEU A 12 -17.53 -56.47 -21.77
N ILE A 13 -16.37 -56.94 -21.31
CA ILE A 13 -15.85 -58.32 -21.45
C ILE A 13 -14.99 -58.62 -20.21
N LEU A 14 -15.44 -59.31 -19.31
CA LEU A 14 -15.55 -60.72 -18.97
C LEU A 14 -14.23 -61.44 -18.67
N MET A 15 -14.14 -61.87 -17.47
CA MET A 15 -13.25 -62.72 -16.73
C MET A 15 -13.19 -64.15 -17.30
N THR A 16 -12.02 -64.83 -17.23
CA THR A 16 -12.00 -66.30 -17.20
C THR A 16 -10.91 -66.78 -16.23
N LEU A 17 -11.40 -67.49 -15.20
CA LEU A 17 -10.59 -68.36 -14.32
C LEU A 17 -10.30 -69.67 -15.03
N PHE A 18 -9.12 -70.28 -14.74
CA PHE A 18 -8.98 -71.74 -14.78
C PHE A 18 -8.20 -72.24 -13.53
N LEU A 19 -8.88 -72.98 -12.71
CA LEU A 19 -8.31 -73.94 -11.78
C LEU A 19 -8.00 -75.25 -12.47
N SER A 20 -6.88 -75.87 -12.07
CA SER A 20 -6.85 -77.40 -11.98
C SER A 20 -5.75 -77.82 -11.01
N ALA A 21 -6.10 -78.88 -10.30
CA ALA A 21 -5.50 -79.42 -9.11
C ALA A 21 -4.77 -80.75 -9.35
N CYS A 22 -3.93 -81.06 -8.42
CA CYS A 22 -3.54 -82.32 -7.82
C CYS A 22 -2.66 -83.40 -8.59
N GLY A 23 -1.67 -83.86 -7.82
CA GLY A 23 -1.24 -85.24 -7.92
C GLY A 23 0.23 -85.52 -7.52
N GLY A 24 0.38 -86.17 -6.39
CA GLY A 24 1.48 -86.53 -5.55
C GLY A 24 2.57 -87.46 -6.09
N GLY A 25 3.59 -87.70 -5.26
CA GLY A 25 4.59 -88.73 -5.41
C GLY A 25 5.90 -88.39 -4.75
N GLU A 26 6.14 -89.01 -3.59
CA GLU A 26 7.37 -89.04 -2.82
C GLU A 26 8.55 -89.61 -3.62
N ASN A 27 9.80 -89.11 -3.43
CA ASN A 27 10.99 -89.92 -3.22
C ASN A 27 12.15 -89.10 -2.63
N ASN A 28 12.65 -89.55 -1.54
CA ASN A 28 13.84 -89.07 -0.81
C ASN A 28 15.15 -89.44 -1.51
N SER A 29 16.08 -88.54 -1.62
CA SER A 29 17.52 -88.78 -1.45
C SER A 29 18.27 -87.47 -1.27
N PRO A 30 19.27 -87.38 -0.41
CA PRO A 30 19.89 -86.13 0.03
C PRO A 30 20.92 -85.61 -0.99
N THR A 31 20.79 -84.41 -1.42
CA THR A 31 21.80 -83.69 -2.19
C THR A 31 22.27 -82.47 -1.43
N THR A 32 23.55 -82.31 -1.39
CA THR A 32 24.38 -81.23 -0.88
C THR A 32 23.76 -79.80 -1.24
N PRO A 33 23.80 -78.82 -0.35
CA PRO A 33 23.26 -77.50 -0.67
C PRO A 33 24.13 -76.84 -1.74
N PRO A 34 23.50 -76.18 -2.74
CA PRO A 34 24.21 -75.39 -3.71
C PRO A 34 24.70 -74.03 -3.07
N ILE A 35 25.91 -73.65 -3.50
CA ILE A 35 26.54 -72.38 -3.17
C ILE A 35 25.53 -71.24 -3.54
N PRO A 36 25.24 -70.25 -2.65
CA PRO A 36 24.36 -69.13 -2.99
C PRO A 36 24.97 -68.39 -4.16
N ALA A 37 24.15 -68.13 -5.17
CA ALA A 37 24.43 -67.17 -6.24
C ALA A 37 24.75 -65.83 -5.65
N PRO A 38 25.66 -65.01 -6.22
CA PRO A 38 25.94 -63.68 -5.78
C PRO A 38 24.65 -62.84 -5.81
N THR A 39 24.33 -62.20 -4.71
CA THR A 39 23.22 -61.22 -4.59
C THR A 39 23.41 -60.24 -5.69
N PRO A 40 22.42 -59.97 -6.56
CA PRO A 40 22.54 -58.92 -7.52
C PRO A 40 22.78 -57.59 -6.77
N THR A 41 23.78 -56.84 -7.20
CA THR A 41 24.04 -55.48 -6.75
C THR A 41 22.74 -54.72 -6.98
N PRO A 42 22.18 -54.01 -5.97
CA PRO A 42 20.98 -53.21 -6.19
C PRO A 42 21.27 -52.22 -7.31
N THR A 43 20.45 -52.27 -8.33
CA THR A 43 20.42 -51.24 -9.38
C THR A 43 20.20 -49.89 -8.65
N PRO A 44 21.02 -48.87 -8.89
CA PRO A 44 20.77 -47.58 -8.29
C PRO A 44 19.32 -47.21 -8.59
N SER A 45 18.60 -46.77 -7.55
CA SER A 45 17.25 -46.23 -7.69
C SER A 45 17.33 -45.11 -8.73
N PRO A 46 16.44 -45.05 -9.72
CA PRO A 46 16.48 -43.95 -10.67
C PRO A 46 16.49 -42.65 -9.89
N GLU A 47 17.34 -41.72 -10.31
CA GLU A 47 17.38 -40.38 -9.77
C GLU A 47 15.98 -39.79 -9.89
N PRO A 48 15.42 -39.14 -8.86
CA PRO A 48 14.07 -38.57 -8.95
C PRO A 48 14.01 -37.65 -10.17
N GLN A 49 13.06 -37.88 -11.05
CA GLN A 49 12.85 -37.01 -12.21
C GLN A 49 12.35 -35.66 -11.68
N PRO A 50 12.77 -34.53 -12.26
CA PRO A 50 12.21 -33.20 -11.92
C PRO A 50 10.68 -33.23 -12.05
N THR A 51 10.02 -32.66 -11.09
CA THR A 51 8.56 -32.46 -11.08
C THR A 51 8.23 -30.98 -11.17
N GLY A 52 7.07 -30.67 -11.69
CA GLY A 52 6.55 -29.31 -11.78
C GLY A 52 6.86 -28.61 -13.10
N LEU A 53 6.75 -27.30 -13.07
CA LEU A 53 7.08 -26.40 -14.18
C LEU A 53 8.60 -26.43 -14.47
N SER A 54 9.03 -25.73 -15.53
CA SER A 54 10.46 -25.53 -15.82
C SER A 54 11.12 -24.78 -14.64
N SER A 55 12.20 -25.35 -14.11
CA SER A 55 12.95 -24.68 -13.04
C SER A 55 13.45 -23.31 -13.50
N LEU A 56 13.42 -22.34 -12.59
CA LEU A 56 13.95 -21.00 -12.84
C LEU A 56 15.37 -20.85 -12.31
N HIS A 57 16.13 -20.00 -12.97
CA HIS A 57 17.44 -19.53 -12.51
C HIS A 57 17.58 -18.02 -12.82
N THR A 58 18.65 -17.39 -12.37
CA THR A 58 18.92 -15.97 -12.61
C THR A 58 19.91 -15.78 -13.74
N ASP A 59 19.65 -14.81 -14.65
CA ASP A 59 20.57 -14.33 -15.67
C ASP A 59 20.65 -12.80 -15.58
N GLY A 60 21.67 -12.28 -14.92
CA GLY A 60 21.75 -10.88 -14.57
C GLY A 60 20.51 -10.45 -13.75
N VAL A 61 19.80 -9.45 -14.21
CA VAL A 61 18.58 -8.93 -13.56
C VAL A 61 17.30 -9.70 -13.91
N LYS A 62 17.40 -10.84 -14.57
CA LYS A 62 16.26 -11.59 -15.10
C LYS A 62 16.02 -12.89 -14.34
N TRP A 63 14.75 -13.23 -14.28
CA TRP A 63 14.29 -14.58 -13.98
C TRP A 63 14.16 -15.32 -15.32
N VAL A 64 14.81 -16.46 -15.47
CA VAL A 64 14.78 -17.23 -16.72
C VAL A 64 14.44 -18.70 -16.47
N ASN A 65 13.80 -19.33 -17.46
CA ASN A 65 13.48 -20.77 -17.41
C ASN A 65 14.67 -21.62 -17.89
N ALA A 66 14.53 -22.94 -17.89
CA ALA A 66 15.58 -23.86 -18.34
C ALA A 66 15.96 -23.75 -19.83
N ALA A 67 15.23 -22.95 -20.62
CA ALA A 67 15.54 -22.62 -22.02
C ALA A 67 16.17 -21.23 -22.15
N ASP A 68 16.56 -20.59 -21.05
CA ASP A 68 17.09 -19.23 -20.96
C ASP A 68 16.09 -18.14 -21.46
N GLU A 69 14.78 -18.46 -21.44
CA GLU A 69 13.74 -17.50 -21.78
C GLU A 69 13.34 -16.70 -20.54
N THR A 70 13.23 -15.38 -20.68
CA THR A 70 12.80 -14.49 -19.57
C THR A 70 11.37 -14.84 -19.12
N VAL A 71 11.19 -15.00 -17.81
CA VAL A 71 9.91 -15.23 -17.16
C VAL A 71 9.55 -14.05 -16.28
N ILE A 72 8.49 -13.33 -16.62
CA ILE A 72 7.95 -12.25 -15.79
C ILE A 72 6.93 -12.86 -14.82
N LEU A 73 7.25 -12.85 -13.54
CA LEU A 73 6.36 -13.38 -12.51
C LEU A 73 5.40 -12.27 -12.05
N LYS A 74 4.11 -12.44 -12.34
CA LYS A 74 3.01 -11.61 -11.86
C LYS A 74 2.15 -12.46 -10.93
N GLY A 75 2.21 -12.16 -9.63
CA GLY A 75 1.60 -13.02 -8.62
C GLY A 75 0.89 -12.25 -7.52
N THR A 76 0.42 -12.99 -6.54
CA THR A 76 -0.19 -12.46 -5.32
C THR A 76 0.30 -13.22 -4.09
N ASN A 77 0.17 -12.59 -2.93
CA ASN A 77 0.42 -13.25 -1.65
C ASN A 77 -0.82 -14.00 -1.18
N LEU A 78 -0.64 -15.24 -0.69
CA LEU A 78 -1.68 -15.97 0.03
C LEU A 78 -1.65 -15.60 1.53
N GLY A 79 -1.79 -14.30 1.81
CA GLY A 79 -1.76 -13.76 3.16
C GLY A 79 -2.88 -14.33 4.05
N ASN A 80 -2.64 -14.30 5.35
CA ASN A 80 -3.55 -14.79 6.40
C ASN A 80 -3.88 -16.31 6.33
N TRP A 81 -3.23 -17.08 5.48
CA TRP A 81 -3.52 -18.51 5.34
C TRP A 81 -2.71 -19.38 6.30
N LEU A 82 -1.38 -19.30 6.20
CA LEU A 82 -0.45 -20.09 7.02
C LEU A 82 0.30 -19.23 8.06
N LEU A 83 -0.12 -18.01 8.22
CA LEU A 83 0.20 -17.04 9.25
C LEU A 83 -0.97 -16.05 9.36
N HIS A 84 -1.45 -15.77 10.57
CA HIS A 84 -2.65 -14.98 10.78
C HIS A 84 -2.34 -13.49 10.99
N GLU A 85 -2.99 -12.66 10.17
CA GLU A 85 -3.14 -11.23 10.35
C GLU A 85 -4.62 -10.88 10.53
N PHE A 86 -5.00 -10.51 11.72
CA PHE A 86 -6.40 -10.42 12.17
C PHE A 86 -7.22 -9.37 11.40
N TRP A 87 -6.58 -8.34 10.88
CA TRP A 87 -7.24 -7.33 10.08
C TRP A 87 -7.76 -7.88 8.74
N MET A 88 -7.10 -8.87 8.17
CA MET A 88 -7.50 -9.48 6.89
C MET A 88 -8.80 -10.28 6.99
N MET A 89 -9.16 -10.75 8.20
CA MET A 89 -10.39 -11.50 8.45
C MET A 89 -11.40 -10.76 9.33
N ASN A 90 -11.28 -9.43 9.44
CA ASN A 90 -12.15 -8.57 10.25
C ASN A 90 -12.15 -8.93 11.76
N GLN A 91 -11.03 -9.33 12.31
CA GLN A 91 -10.90 -9.70 13.72
C GLN A 91 -9.95 -8.77 14.51
N SER A 92 -9.64 -7.57 13.99
CA SER A 92 -8.78 -6.58 14.68
C SER A 92 -9.31 -6.11 16.03
N SER A 93 -10.61 -6.31 16.32
CA SER A 93 -11.21 -5.94 17.61
C SER A 93 -10.87 -6.90 18.75
N ASN A 94 -10.26 -8.05 18.47
CA ASN A 94 -9.77 -8.95 19.52
C ASN A 94 -8.68 -8.27 20.35
N THR A 95 -8.76 -8.43 21.69
CA THR A 95 -7.83 -7.79 22.62
C THR A 95 -6.89 -8.78 23.31
N VAL A 96 -7.15 -10.08 23.15
CA VAL A 96 -6.36 -11.17 23.78
C VAL A 96 -5.66 -11.99 22.70
N ALA A 97 -6.39 -12.44 21.67
CA ALA A 97 -5.80 -13.09 20.52
C ALA A 97 -5.63 -12.02 19.41
N THR A 98 -4.43 -11.47 19.29
CA THR A 98 -4.12 -10.34 18.38
C THR A 98 -3.10 -10.69 17.29
N ASP A 99 -2.49 -11.87 17.40
CA ASP A 99 -1.51 -12.42 16.47
C ASP A 99 -1.52 -13.95 16.52
N GLN A 100 -0.75 -14.61 15.66
CA GLN A 100 -0.65 -16.07 15.59
C GLN A 100 -0.31 -16.70 16.95
N CYS A 101 0.71 -16.19 17.65
CA CYS A 101 1.16 -16.77 18.91
C CYS A 101 0.11 -16.63 20.03
N THR A 102 -0.54 -15.48 20.14
CA THR A 102 -1.57 -15.26 21.15
C THR A 102 -2.84 -16.03 20.84
N LEU A 103 -3.18 -16.24 19.55
CA LEU A 103 -4.26 -17.12 19.16
C LEU A 103 -3.99 -18.58 19.56
N GLU A 104 -2.81 -19.09 19.22
CA GLU A 104 -2.40 -20.45 19.53
C GLU A 104 -2.38 -20.67 21.05
N ALA A 105 -1.79 -19.77 21.83
CA ALA A 105 -1.77 -19.84 23.28
C ALA A 105 -3.18 -19.79 23.89
N THR A 106 -4.07 -18.96 23.33
CA THR A 106 -5.46 -18.86 23.77
C THR A 106 -6.22 -20.16 23.53
N PHE A 107 -6.02 -20.77 22.36
CA PHE A 107 -6.68 -22.05 22.04
C PHE A 107 -6.09 -23.20 22.84
N ASP A 108 -4.78 -23.22 23.08
CA ASP A 108 -4.13 -24.22 23.94
C ASP A 108 -4.66 -24.16 25.38
N GLU A 109 -4.80 -22.97 25.95
CA GLU A 109 -5.35 -22.78 27.29
C GLU A 109 -6.83 -23.22 27.37
N ARG A 110 -7.62 -22.91 26.36
CA ARG A 110 -9.07 -23.18 26.34
C ARG A 110 -9.41 -24.60 25.96
N PHE A 111 -8.74 -25.17 25.01
CA PHE A 111 -9.16 -26.37 24.31
C PHE A 111 -8.08 -27.47 24.29
N GLY A 112 -6.83 -27.10 24.51
CA GLY A 112 -5.66 -27.98 24.41
C GLY A 112 -5.14 -28.11 22.98
N PHE A 113 -3.87 -28.53 22.86
CA PHE A 113 -3.08 -28.61 21.66
C PHE A 113 -3.80 -29.26 20.45
N ASN A 114 -4.37 -30.46 20.66
CA ASN A 114 -4.99 -31.21 19.57
C ASN A 114 -6.22 -30.48 18.98
N GLU A 115 -6.96 -29.80 19.82
CA GLU A 115 -8.14 -29.05 19.37
C GLU A 115 -7.74 -27.71 18.74
N ARG A 116 -6.67 -27.08 19.22
CA ARG A 116 -6.06 -25.95 18.53
C ARG A 116 -5.69 -26.31 17.08
N GLU A 117 -4.97 -27.41 16.90
CA GLU A 117 -4.55 -27.83 15.55
C GLU A 117 -5.76 -28.11 14.66
N ARG A 118 -6.77 -28.80 15.18
CA ARG A 118 -8.01 -29.05 14.44
C ARG A 118 -8.71 -27.74 14.00
N LEU A 119 -8.74 -26.75 14.87
CA LEU A 119 -9.33 -25.44 14.56
C LEU A 119 -8.51 -24.67 13.51
N LEU A 120 -7.17 -24.71 13.62
CA LEU A 120 -6.30 -24.09 12.63
C LEU A 120 -6.41 -24.79 11.28
N ASP A 121 -6.55 -26.11 11.23
CA ASP A 121 -6.79 -26.85 9.99
C ASP A 121 -8.17 -26.49 9.42
N LEU A 122 -9.22 -26.40 10.24
CA LEU A 122 -10.53 -25.95 9.80
C LEU A 122 -10.48 -24.53 9.18
N PHE A 123 -9.71 -23.63 9.77
CA PHE A 123 -9.46 -22.31 9.20
C PHE A 123 -8.75 -22.41 7.84
N ARG A 124 -7.62 -23.13 7.77
CA ARG A 124 -6.79 -23.27 6.57
C ARG A 124 -7.59 -23.86 5.41
N ASP A 125 -8.37 -24.93 5.67
CA ASP A 125 -9.21 -25.59 4.68
C ASP A 125 -10.31 -24.69 4.09
N ASN A 126 -10.73 -23.67 4.84
CA ASN A 126 -11.76 -22.72 4.42
C ASN A 126 -11.21 -21.37 3.93
N TRP A 127 -10.01 -20.96 4.36
CA TRP A 127 -9.45 -19.68 3.95
C TRP A 127 -9.00 -19.70 2.48
N ILE A 128 -8.25 -20.71 2.05
CA ILE A 128 -7.88 -20.93 0.64
C ILE A 128 -8.43 -22.29 0.21
N ALA A 129 -9.46 -22.30 -0.62
CA ALA A 129 -10.14 -23.47 -1.14
C ALA A 129 -9.98 -23.57 -2.66
N GLU A 130 -10.47 -24.64 -3.27
CA GLU A 130 -10.38 -24.89 -4.72
C GLU A 130 -10.87 -23.71 -5.58
N ARG A 131 -11.94 -23.03 -5.16
CA ARG A 131 -12.47 -21.85 -5.89
C ARG A 131 -11.47 -20.70 -5.96
N ASP A 132 -10.66 -20.51 -4.92
CA ASP A 132 -9.68 -19.44 -4.83
C ASP A 132 -8.59 -19.60 -5.91
N TRP A 133 -8.12 -20.82 -6.12
CA TRP A 133 -7.17 -21.16 -7.17
C TRP A 133 -7.68 -20.85 -8.58
N LYS A 134 -8.98 -21.14 -8.82
CA LYS A 134 -9.61 -20.77 -10.07
C LYS A 134 -9.66 -19.25 -10.26
N ILE A 135 -10.04 -18.53 -9.24
CA ILE A 135 -10.11 -17.05 -9.31
C ILE A 135 -8.73 -16.45 -9.60
N MET A 136 -7.66 -16.93 -8.93
CA MET A 136 -6.29 -16.48 -9.21
C MET A 136 -5.87 -16.75 -10.66
N ALA A 137 -6.23 -17.93 -11.19
CA ALA A 137 -5.99 -18.24 -12.60
C ALA A 137 -6.80 -17.33 -13.55
N ASP A 138 -8.05 -17.01 -13.21
CA ASP A 138 -8.90 -16.09 -13.98
C ASP A 138 -8.30 -14.67 -14.04
N PHE A 139 -7.58 -14.21 -13.01
CA PHE A 139 -6.80 -12.98 -13.04
C PHE A 139 -5.56 -13.02 -13.96
N GLY A 140 -5.21 -14.19 -14.49
CA GLY A 140 -4.01 -14.36 -15.31
C GLY A 140 -2.71 -14.33 -14.54
N LEU A 141 -2.74 -14.61 -13.23
CA LEU A 141 -1.55 -14.75 -12.40
C LEU A 141 -0.75 -15.99 -12.81
N ASN A 142 0.57 -15.89 -12.77
CA ASN A 142 1.49 -17.00 -13.04
C ASN A 142 2.44 -17.29 -11.87
N ALA A 143 2.21 -16.66 -10.73
CA ALA A 143 2.95 -16.91 -9.51
C ALA A 143 2.09 -16.69 -8.26
N ILE A 144 2.44 -17.35 -7.17
CA ILE A 144 2.01 -17.04 -5.82
C ILE A 144 3.24 -16.92 -4.91
N ARG A 145 3.21 -15.98 -3.96
CA ARG A 145 4.09 -15.99 -2.80
C ARG A 145 3.30 -16.63 -1.65
N LEU A 146 3.88 -17.63 -1.01
CA LEU A 146 3.26 -18.42 0.05
C LEU A 146 3.88 -18.07 1.40
N PRO A 147 3.32 -17.12 2.14
CA PRO A 147 3.72 -16.80 3.50
C PRO A 147 3.35 -17.94 4.45
N PHE A 148 4.32 -18.40 5.25
CA PHE A 148 4.07 -19.40 6.30
C PHE A 148 4.90 -19.13 7.55
N THR A 149 4.40 -19.62 8.69
CA THR A 149 5.14 -19.60 9.95
C THR A 149 5.87 -20.92 10.18
N TRP A 150 6.96 -20.88 10.94
CA TRP A 150 7.85 -21.99 11.19
C TRP A 150 7.15 -23.27 11.69
N ASN A 151 6.12 -23.12 12.54
CA ASN A 151 5.38 -24.24 13.17
C ASN A 151 4.35 -24.92 12.27
N VAL A 152 4.21 -24.47 11.02
CA VAL A 152 3.51 -25.23 9.97
C VAL A 152 4.30 -26.49 9.62
N ILE A 153 5.63 -26.45 9.74
CA ILE A 153 6.54 -27.54 9.32
C ILE A 153 7.18 -28.24 10.50
N GLU A 154 7.65 -27.47 11.49
CA GLU A 154 8.37 -28.00 12.64
C GLU A 154 7.42 -28.30 13.79
N ASP A 155 7.61 -29.46 14.44
CA ASP A 155 6.89 -29.80 15.67
C ASP A 155 7.37 -28.93 16.84
N GLU A 156 6.51 -28.04 17.32
CA GLU A 156 6.84 -27.10 18.40
C GLU A 156 7.21 -27.79 19.73
N ASN A 157 6.68 -29.01 19.95
CA ASN A 157 6.96 -29.81 21.16
C ASN A 157 8.24 -30.63 21.05
N ASN A 158 8.73 -30.85 19.82
CA ASN A 158 9.96 -31.61 19.53
C ASN A 158 10.83 -30.83 18.54
N PRO A 159 11.60 -29.84 18.97
CA PRO A 159 12.43 -29.03 18.09
C PRO A 159 13.27 -29.83 17.11
N MET A 160 13.42 -29.30 15.89
CA MET A 160 14.16 -29.95 14.79
C MET A 160 13.57 -31.34 14.38
N THR A 161 12.26 -31.48 14.53
CA THR A 161 11.49 -32.63 14.09
C THR A 161 10.33 -32.13 13.20
N LEU A 162 10.11 -32.82 12.08
CA LEU A 162 8.98 -32.52 11.21
C LEU A 162 7.67 -32.95 11.89
N ARG A 163 6.66 -32.11 11.77
CA ARG A 163 5.26 -32.48 12.04
C ARG A 163 4.88 -33.70 11.16
N THR A 164 3.90 -34.44 11.57
CA THR A 164 3.37 -35.54 10.76
C THR A 164 2.63 -35.05 9.50
N ASP A 165 2.12 -33.85 9.52
CA ASP A 165 1.37 -33.15 8.48
C ASP A 165 2.16 -31.94 7.89
N ALA A 166 3.44 -31.82 8.19
CA ALA A 166 4.34 -30.70 7.88
C ALA A 166 4.20 -30.14 6.46
N TRP A 167 3.84 -30.98 5.50
CA TRP A 167 3.81 -30.60 4.08
C TRP A 167 2.42 -30.48 3.50
N GLN A 168 1.38 -30.75 4.28
CA GLN A 168 -0.01 -30.84 3.81
C GLN A 168 -0.41 -29.61 2.99
N TYR A 169 -0.31 -28.42 3.56
CA TYR A 169 -0.73 -27.19 2.91
C TYR A 169 0.26 -26.65 1.89
N ILE A 170 1.56 -26.88 2.12
CA ILE A 170 2.59 -26.44 1.17
C ILE A 170 2.56 -27.30 -0.09
N ASP A 171 2.44 -28.63 0.04
CA ASP A 171 2.30 -29.52 -1.11
C ASP A 171 1.00 -29.23 -1.87
N TYR A 172 -0.13 -29.05 -1.15
CA TYR A 172 -1.40 -28.66 -1.75
C TYR A 172 -1.29 -27.36 -2.56
N ALA A 173 -0.64 -26.33 -2.00
CA ALA A 173 -0.42 -25.08 -2.72
C ALA A 173 0.42 -25.26 -4.00
N ILE A 174 1.47 -26.09 -3.93
CA ILE A 174 2.34 -26.37 -5.06
C ILE A 174 1.58 -27.16 -6.14
N GLU A 175 0.81 -28.18 -5.78
CA GLU A 175 0.02 -29.00 -6.69
C GLU A 175 -1.06 -28.17 -7.42
N GLU A 176 -1.78 -27.31 -6.68
CA GLU A 176 -2.81 -26.46 -7.25
C GLU A 176 -2.23 -25.36 -8.16
N ALA A 177 -1.09 -24.78 -7.77
CA ALA A 177 -0.36 -23.81 -8.59
C ALA A 177 0.18 -24.48 -9.87
N GLU A 178 0.80 -25.65 -9.77
CA GLU A 178 1.30 -26.43 -10.91
C GLU A 178 0.20 -26.74 -11.92
N ALA A 179 -0.96 -27.19 -11.42
CA ALA A 179 -2.11 -27.52 -12.26
C ALA A 179 -2.63 -26.33 -13.09
N ARG A 180 -2.28 -25.11 -12.69
CA ARG A 180 -2.68 -23.85 -13.34
C ARG A 180 -1.51 -23.10 -13.98
N GLY A 181 -0.33 -23.69 -14.02
CA GLY A 181 0.86 -23.09 -14.62
C GLY A 181 1.43 -21.92 -13.81
N MET A 182 1.20 -21.89 -12.51
CA MET A 182 1.71 -20.86 -11.60
C MET A 182 2.93 -21.37 -10.82
N TYR A 183 3.94 -20.52 -10.68
CA TYR A 183 5.08 -20.74 -9.82
C TYR A 183 4.76 -20.44 -8.36
N VAL A 184 5.49 -21.06 -7.44
CA VAL A 184 5.38 -20.83 -6.00
C VAL A 184 6.69 -20.29 -5.46
N ILE A 185 6.65 -19.15 -4.79
CA ILE A 185 7.73 -18.59 -3.98
C ILE A 185 7.41 -18.94 -2.53
N LEU A 186 8.24 -19.79 -1.91
CA LEU A 186 8.07 -20.13 -0.50
C LEU A 186 8.68 -19.02 0.36
N ASP A 187 7.91 -18.49 1.31
CA ASP A 187 8.29 -17.36 2.13
C ASP A 187 8.15 -17.69 3.62
N LEU A 188 9.28 -17.72 4.34
CA LEU A 188 9.24 -17.83 5.80
C LEU A 188 8.83 -16.48 6.38
N HIS A 189 7.53 -16.32 6.58
CA HIS A 189 6.94 -15.08 7.02
C HIS A 189 7.06 -14.85 8.54
N GLY A 190 6.99 -15.93 9.32
CA GLY A 190 7.19 -15.92 10.75
C GLY A 190 8.27 -16.90 11.20
N ALA A 191 9.43 -16.40 11.62
CA ALA A 191 10.49 -17.20 12.19
C ALA A 191 10.26 -17.51 13.68
N ILE A 192 10.87 -18.58 14.18
CA ILE A 192 10.80 -18.90 15.61
C ILE A 192 11.38 -17.77 16.46
N GLY A 193 10.62 -17.32 17.45
CA GLY A 193 10.97 -16.20 18.31
C GLY A 193 10.75 -14.83 17.69
N ALA A 194 10.12 -14.76 16.51
CA ALA A 194 9.83 -13.59 15.69
C ALA A 194 11.08 -12.77 15.29
N GLN A 195 11.12 -12.34 14.05
CA GLN A 195 12.19 -11.51 13.47
C GLN A 195 11.90 -10.01 13.52
N GLY A 196 10.72 -9.61 14.00
CA GLY A 196 10.27 -8.24 14.13
C GLY A 196 9.29 -8.08 15.28
N LEU A 197 8.94 -6.84 15.59
CA LEU A 197 8.01 -6.52 16.69
C LEU A 197 6.54 -6.54 16.25
N GLN A 198 6.26 -6.63 14.96
CA GLN A 198 4.92 -6.56 14.40
C GLN A 198 4.28 -7.96 14.35
N ASP A 199 2.96 -8.00 14.22
CA ASP A 199 2.13 -9.21 14.17
C ASP A 199 2.42 -10.08 12.94
N HIS A 200 2.78 -9.49 11.81
CA HIS A 200 3.19 -10.24 10.61
C HIS A 200 4.41 -11.16 10.82
N SER A 201 5.19 -10.96 11.86
CA SER A 201 6.27 -11.90 12.25
C SER A 201 5.77 -13.08 13.11
N GLY A 202 4.47 -13.20 13.31
CA GLY A 202 3.77 -14.27 14.03
C GLY A 202 3.56 -14.02 15.51
N CYS A 203 4.49 -13.35 16.20
CA CYS A 203 4.44 -13.10 17.63
C CYS A 203 4.73 -11.61 17.91
N ALA A 204 3.71 -10.78 17.91
CA ALA A 204 3.83 -9.35 18.15
C ALA A 204 4.54 -9.03 19.48
N GLY A 205 5.40 -8.03 19.46
CA GLY A 205 6.17 -7.61 20.64
C GLY A 205 7.36 -8.52 20.97
N GLN A 206 7.55 -9.64 20.29
CA GLN A 206 8.74 -10.47 20.38
C GLN A 206 9.75 -10.06 19.31
N ASN A 207 11.02 -10.28 19.57
CA ASN A 207 12.12 -10.06 18.63
C ASN A 207 13.32 -10.90 19.06
N LEU A 208 13.08 -12.19 19.31
CA LEU A 208 14.05 -13.08 19.96
C LEU A 208 14.91 -13.82 18.95
N TYR A 209 14.52 -13.86 17.68
CA TYR A 209 15.24 -14.56 16.62
C TYR A 209 16.71 -14.14 16.54
N TRP A 210 16.97 -12.83 16.56
CA TRP A 210 18.31 -12.25 16.38
C TRP A 210 19.26 -12.45 17.55
N THR A 211 18.73 -12.68 18.74
CA THR A 211 19.51 -12.82 19.99
C THR A 211 19.59 -14.23 20.54
N THR A 212 18.92 -15.18 19.88
CA THR A 212 18.81 -16.58 20.34
C THR A 212 19.40 -17.54 19.30
N PRO A 213 20.68 -17.93 19.40
CA PRO A 213 21.33 -18.80 18.40
C PRO A 213 20.58 -20.10 18.11
N ALA A 214 19.91 -20.68 19.13
CA ALA A 214 19.10 -21.88 18.96
C ALA A 214 17.91 -21.69 18.01
N TYR A 215 17.38 -20.47 17.88
CA TYR A 215 16.30 -20.15 16.94
C TYR A 215 16.84 -20.05 15.50
N GLN A 216 18.03 -19.49 15.34
CA GLN A 216 18.71 -19.43 14.05
C GLN A 216 19.11 -20.85 13.58
N GLU A 217 19.59 -21.69 14.50
CA GLU A 217 19.91 -23.11 14.19
C GLU A 217 18.64 -23.89 13.75
N ARG A 218 17.50 -23.67 14.43
CA ARG A 218 16.22 -24.29 14.04
C ARG A 218 15.73 -23.78 12.68
N THR A 219 15.86 -22.49 12.41
CA THR A 219 15.51 -21.91 11.09
C THR A 219 16.42 -22.47 9.99
N THR A 220 17.69 -22.66 10.27
CA THR A 220 18.63 -23.33 9.37
C THR A 220 18.19 -24.77 9.07
N TRP A 221 17.88 -25.52 10.10
CA TRP A 221 17.35 -26.88 9.93
C TRP A 221 16.06 -26.90 9.13
N LEU A 222 15.14 -25.99 9.42
CA LEU A 222 13.86 -25.86 8.71
C LEU A 222 14.07 -25.68 7.22
N TRP A 223 14.89 -24.72 6.82
CA TRP A 223 15.21 -24.45 5.42
C TRP A 223 15.92 -25.61 4.74
N GLN A 224 16.77 -26.33 5.46
CA GLN A 224 17.40 -27.56 4.94
C GLN A 224 16.35 -28.65 4.66
N GLN A 225 15.28 -28.78 5.48
CA GLN A 225 14.21 -29.75 5.20
C GLN A 225 13.39 -29.29 3.97
N ILE A 226 13.07 -28.01 3.84
CA ILE A 226 12.39 -27.44 2.68
C ILE A 226 13.22 -27.67 1.41
N ALA A 227 14.47 -27.27 1.42
CA ALA A 227 15.39 -27.46 0.30
C ALA A 227 15.53 -28.93 -0.10
N LYS A 228 15.69 -29.84 0.88
CA LYS A 228 15.77 -31.31 0.62
C LYS A 228 14.51 -31.82 -0.09
N ARG A 229 13.32 -31.30 0.28
CA ARG A 229 12.06 -31.71 -0.31
C ARG A 229 11.87 -31.18 -1.72
N TYR A 230 12.13 -29.88 -1.94
CA TYR A 230 11.69 -29.17 -3.14
C TYR A 230 12.79 -28.84 -4.17
N LYS A 231 14.06 -29.18 -3.94
CA LYS A 231 15.17 -28.89 -4.86
C LYS A 231 14.94 -29.36 -6.30
N ASN A 232 14.21 -30.46 -6.51
CA ASN A 232 13.90 -30.98 -7.84
C ASN A 232 12.49 -30.60 -8.32
N ASN A 233 11.74 -29.80 -7.59
CA ASN A 233 10.42 -29.37 -7.99
C ASN A 233 10.51 -28.02 -8.72
N GLY A 234 10.24 -28.01 -10.04
CA GLY A 234 10.33 -26.80 -10.87
C GLY A 234 9.24 -25.78 -10.59
N THR A 235 8.10 -26.21 -10.03
CA THR A 235 7.00 -25.30 -9.66
C THR A 235 7.41 -24.36 -8.53
N VAL A 236 8.27 -24.83 -7.60
CA VAL A 236 8.88 -23.97 -6.59
C VAL A 236 9.95 -23.12 -7.28
N ALA A 237 9.65 -21.84 -7.50
CA ALA A 237 10.53 -20.88 -8.17
C ALA A 237 11.74 -20.51 -7.30
N ALA A 238 11.51 -20.23 -6.03
CA ALA A 238 12.51 -19.66 -5.14
C ALA A 238 12.18 -19.88 -3.65
N TYR A 239 13.21 -19.71 -2.82
CA TYR A 239 13.14 -19.70 -1.36
C TYR A 239 13.34 -18.27 -0.83
N GLY A 240 12.29 -17.63 -0.34
CA GLY A 240 12.32 -16.36 0.40
C GLY A 240 12.71 -16.62 1.84
N LEU A 241 13.95 -16.34 2.20
CA LEU A 241 14.54 -16.83 3.45
C LEU A 241 13.88 -16.27 4.70
N LEU A 242 13.39 -15.02 4.66
CA LEU A 242 12.74 -14.39 5.80
C LEU A 242 11.97 -13.14 5.38
N ASN A 243 10.73 -13.01 5.82
CA ASN A 243 9.90 -11.83 5.59
C ASN A 243 10.28 -10.67 6.52
N GLU A 244 10.32 -9.44 6.01
CA GLU A 244 10.42 -8.16 6.77
C GLU A 244 11.29 -8.21 8.04
N PRO A 245 12.59 -8.43 7.90
CA PRO A 245 13.47 -8.66 9.03
C PRO A 245 13.91 -7.36 9.72
N TRP A 246 12.95 -6.56 10.17
CA TRP A 246 13.19 -5.20 10.71
C TRP A 246 13.66 -5.17 12.17
N GLY A 247 13.70 -6.30 12.84
CA GLY A 247 14.05 -6.41 14.26
C GLY A 247 15.55 -6.34 14.58
N THR A 248 16.41 -6.08 13.58
CA THR A 248 17.88 -6.07 13.72
C THR A 248 18.51 -4.97 12.87
N SER A 249 19.84 -4.82 12.93
CA SER A 249 20.58 -3.94 12.02
C SER A 249 20.80 -4.62 10.65
N ALA A 250 20.97 -3.83 9.59
CA ALA A 250 21.22 -4.33 8.24
C ALA A 250 22.46 -5.25 8.17
N ASN A 251 23.54 -4.93 8.88
CA ASN A 251 24.74 -5.76 8.91
C ASN A 251 24.51 -7.11 9.59
N ASN A 252 23.82 -7.14 10.74
CA ASN A 252 23.50 -8.40 11.41
C ASN A 252 22.51 -9.25 10.60
N LEU A 253 21.57 -8.59 9.89
CA LEU A 253 20.72 -9.27 8.93
C LEU A 253 21.55 -9.96 7.85
N ALA A 254 22.48 -9.23 7.21
CA ALA A 254 23.32 -9.80 6.17
C ALA A 254 24.14 -10.99 6.66
N ASP A 255 24.79 -10.88 7.83
CA ASP A 255 25.56 -11.98 8.42
C ASP A 255 24.71 -13.23 8.61
N VAL A 256 23.52 -13.11 9.26
CA VAL A 256 22.63 -14.25 9.54
C VAL A 256 22.04 -14.85 8.26
N MET A 257 21.65 -14.01 7.30
CA MET A 257 21.06 -14.50 6.04
C MET A 257 22.09 -15.16 5.14
N LEU A 258 23.35 -14.70 5.13
CA LEU A 258 24.42 -15.36 4.37
C LEU A 258 24.81 -16.72 4.99
N ASP A 259 24.83 -16.85 6.31
CA ASP A 259 25.00 -18.14 6.97
C ASP A 259 23.86 -19.11 6.60
N LEU A 260 22.61 -18.61 6.55
CA LEU A 260 21.46 -19.40 6.15
C LEU A 260 21.50 -19.78 4.66
N HIS A 261 21.90 -18.85 3.79
CA HIS A 261 22.15 -19.11 2.38
C HIS A 261 23.13 -20.25 2.19
N ASP A 262 24.27 -20.24 2.86
CA ASP A 262 25.29 -21.27 2.74
C ASP A 262 24.78 -22.63 3.19
N ALA A 263 23.99 -22.67 4.27
CA ALA A 263 23.35 -23.88 4.76
C ALA A 263 22.32 -24.47 3.79
N VAL A 264 21.54 -23.61 3.11
CA VAL A 264 20.60 -24.03 2.07
C VAL A 264 21.34 -24.52 0.84
N ARG A 265 22.37 -23.80 0.37
CA ARG A 265 23.21 -24.20 -0.78
C ARG A 265 23.91 -25.52 -0.59
N ALA A 266 24.25 -25.92 0.63
CA ALA A 266 24.79 -27.21 0.93
C ALA A 266 23.81 -28.38 0.63
N VAL A 267 22.50 -28.09 0.54
CA VAL A 267 21.44 -29.09 0.25
C VAL A 267 20.88 -28.93 -1.17
N ASP A 268 20.73 -27.69 -1.63
CA ASP A 268 20.19 -27.31 -2.93
C ASP A 268 21.12 -26.29 -3.60
N ALA A 269 21.88 -26.72 -4.61
CA ALA A 269 22.84 -25.88 -5.30
C ALA A 269 22.21 -24.96 -6.36
N GLU A 270 20.96 -25.22 -6.79
CA GLU A 270 20.41 -24.67 -8.03
C GLU A 270 19.24 -23.69 -7.79
N LYS A 271 18.40 -23.93 -6.79
CA LYS A 271 17.19 -23.12 -6.57
C LYS A 271 17.56 -21.65 -6.32
N ILE A 272 16.74 -20.74 -6.83
CA ILE A 272 16.90 -19.31 -6.51
C ILE A 272 16.68 -19.10 -5.00
N ILE A 273 17.60 -18.40 -4.38
CA ILE A 273 17.48 -17.95 -2.99
C ILE A 273 17.22 -16.44 -3.02
N ILE A 274 16.18 -16.00 -2.31
CA ILE A 274 15.82 -14.61 -2.17
C ILE A 274 16.31 -14.09 -0.82
N LEU A 275 17.14 -13.05 -0.87
CA LEU A 275 17.64 -12.35 0.30
C LEU A 275 16.76 -11.13 0.59
N PRO A 276 16.16 -11.05 1.79
CA PRO A 276 15.23 -9.98 2.13
C PRO A 276 15.95 -8.66 2.39
N GLY A 277 15.35 -7.55 1.97
CA GLY A 277 15.81 -6.22 2.31
C GLY A 277 15.48 -5.82 3.75
N HIS A 278 16.11 -4.76 4.21
CA HIS A 278 15.87 -4.07 5.48
C HIS A 278 15.34 -2.66 5.21
N HIS A 279 14.98 -1.89 6.24
CA HIS A 279 14.65 -0.45 6.08
C HIS A 279 15.71 0.33 5.31
N GLU A 280 16.99 -0.01 5.50
CA GLU A 280 18.13 0.57 4.79
C GLU A 280 18.40 -0.10 3.44
N GLY A 281 17.51 -0.97 2.96
CA GLY A 281 17.63 -1.69 1.69
C GLY A 281 18.49 -2.96 1.79
N ILE A 282 19.27 -3.26 0.76
CA ILE A 282 20.00 -4.51 0.57
C ILE A 282 21.52 -4.34 0.52
N ASP A 283 22.02 -3.14 0.71
CA ASP A 283 23.44 -2.80 0.48
C ASP A 283 24.41 -3.53 1.41
N SER A 284 23.95 -3.94 2.60
CA SER A 284 24.77 -4.67 3.57
C SER A 284 25.19 -6.08 3.12
N TYR A 285 24.51 -6.68 2.14
CA TYR A 285 24.92 -7.96 1.57
C TYR A 285 26.15 -7.84 0.64
N GLY A 286 26.31 -6.67 0.00
CA GLY A 286 27.28 -6.49 -1.07
C GLY A 286 26.89 -7.24 -2.35
N HIS A 287 27.79 -7.22 -3.33
CA HIS A 287 27.57 -7.91 -4.60
C HIS A 287 27.60 -9.44 -4.40
N PRO A 288 26.68 -10.23 -5.01
CA PRO A 288 26.63 -11.69 -4.87
C PRO A 288 27.96 -12.40 -5.09
N ASN A 289 28.77 -11.92 -6.03
CA ASN A 289 30.11 -12.45 -6.25
C ASN A 289 31.04 -12.35 -5.04
N SER A 290 30.80 -11.41 -4.12
CA SER A 290 31.65 -11.18 -2.95
C SER A 290 31.53 -12.29 -1.90
N PHE A 291 30.38 -12.98 -1.87
CA PHE A 291 30.11 -14.12 -0.99
C PHE A 291 29.89 -15.46 -1.74
N GLY A 292 30.22 -15.48 -3.05
CA GLY A 292 30.06 -16.68 -3.88
C GLY A 292 28.60 -17.05 -4.18
N GLY A 293 27.68 -16.09 -4.06
CA GLY A 293 26.25 -16.30 -4.32
C GLY A 293 25.98 -16.54 -5.81
N THR A 294 25.27 -17.62 -6.09
CA THR A 294 24.73 -17.96 -7.41
C THR A 294 23.24 -18.13 -7.32
N ASN A 295 22.50 -17.81 -8.37
CA ASN A 295 21.03 -17.83 -8.34
C ASN A 295 20.46 -17.07 -7.14
N ILE A 296 20.89 -15.82 -6.97
CA ILE A 296 20.43 -14.91 -5.93
C ILE A 296 19.45 -13.92 -6.54
N ALA A 297 18.31 -13.73 -5.89
CA ALA A 297 17.43 -12.60 -6.06
C ALA A 297 17.37 -11.80 -4.75
N PHE A 298 17.05 -10.53 -4.84
CA PHE A 298 16.77 -9.71 -3.66
C PHE A 298 15.28 -9.43 -3.56
N GLU A 299 14.79 -9.17 -2.36
CA GLU A 299 13.39 -8.83 -2.10
C GLU A 299 13.28 -7.49 -1.38
N MET A 300 12.32 -6.67 -1.85
CA MET A 300 11.88 -5.46 -1.19
C MET A 300 10.36 -5.36 -1.25
N HIS A 301 9.77 -4.68 -0.28
CA HIS A 301 8.36 -4.33 -0.25
C HIS A 301 8.21 -2.85 -0.54
N PHE A 302 7.27 -2.50 -1.43
CA PHE A 302 7.10 -1.13 -1.89
C PHE A 302 5.67 -0.63 -1.66
N TYR A 303 5.55 0.35 -0.76
CA TYR A 303 4.28 0.95 -0.37
C TYR A 303 4.30 2.49 -0.47
N PRO A 304 4.62 3.07 -1.65
CA PRO A 304 4.65 4.53 -1.81
C PRO A 304 3.31 5.17 -1.41
N GLY A 305 3.35 6.17 -0.52
CA GLY A 305 2.17 6.82 0.03
C GLY A 305 1.46 6.04 1.15
N ILE A 306 2.05 4.93 1.64
CA ILE A 306 1.51 4.13 2.74
C ILE A 306 2.62 3.94 3.79
N PHE A 307 2.26 3.69 5.04
CA PHE A 307 3.20 3.42 6.15
C PHE A 307 4.30 4.49 6.35
N GLY A 308 4.01 5.74 6.01
CA GLY A 308 4.97 6.84 6.14
C GLY A 308 5.94 7.01 4.97
N TRP A 309 5.70 6.34 3.84
CA TRP A 309 6.48 6.49 2.60
C TRP A 309 5.96 7.65 1.73
N GLY A 310 5.85 8.83 2.31
CA GLY A 310 5.31 10.03 1.67
C GLY A 310 3.81 10.21 1.90
N GLU A 311 3.25 11.23 1.27
CA GLU A 311 1.82 11.53 1.35
C GLU A 311 0.97 10.40 0.74
N PRO A 312 -0.17 10.04 1.34
CA PRO A 312 -1.02 8.93 0.88
C PRO A 312 -1.84 9.34 -0.37
N THR A 313 -1.17 9.68 -1.46
CA THR A 313 -1.78 10.14 -2.71
C THR A 313 -1.37 9.26 -3.89
N TYR A 314 -2.23 9.24 -4.91
CA TYR A 314 -1.89 8.64 -6.20
C TYR A 314 -0.62 9.27 -6.78
N GLN A 315 -0.42 10.58 -6.62
CA GLN A 315 0.76 11.27 -7.13
C GLN A 315 2.05 10.72 -6.54
N THR A 316 2.10 10.45 -5.22
CA THR A 316 3.27 9.82 -4.58
C THR A 316 3.57 8.45 -5.18
N HIS A 317 2.55 7.62 -5.38
CA HIS A 317 2.69 6.31 -6.01
C HIS A 317 3.19 6.42 -7.46
N ARG A 318 2.59 7.33 -8.24
CA ARG A 318 2.96 7.61 -9.61
C ARG A 318 4.40 8.10 -9.73
N ASP A 319 4.79 9.11 -8.94
CA ASP A 319 6.15 9.68 -8.95
C ASP A 319 7.19 8.59 -8.68
N TRP A 320 6.90 7.69 -7.73
CA TRP A 320 7.78 6.57 -7.42
C TRP A 320 7.93 5.59 -8.59
N LEU A 321 6.84 5.28 -9.32
CA LEU A 321 6.84 4.38 -10.48
C LEU A 321 7.37 5.01 -11.76
N THR A 322 7.38 6.33 -11.88
CA THR A 322 7.87 7.08 -13.04
C THR A 322 9.22 7.76 -12.80
N CYS A 323 9.98 7.24 -11.83
CA CYS A 323 11.37 7.62 -11.57
C CYS A 323 11.60 9.00 -10.94
N GLY A 324 10.57 9.57 -10.31
CA GLY A 324 10.65 10.88 -9.67
C GLY A 324 10.93 12.01 -10.64
N LYS A 325 10.94 13.22 -10.15
CA LYS A 325 11.10 14.44 -10.97
C LYS A 325 12.43 14.51 -11.76
N ASN A 326 13.44 13.77 -11.33
CA ASN A 326 14.77 13.76 -11.93
C ASN A 326 15.05 12.53 -12.79
N GLY A 327 14.11 11.59 -12.91
CA GLY A 327 14.27 10.35 -13.68
C GLY A 327 15.24 9.34 -13.05
N THR A 328 15.59 9.49 -11.77
CA THR A 328 16.60 8.65 -11.09
C THR A 328 16.14 8.11 -9.74
N GLU A 329 14.90 8.39 -9.34
CA GLU A 329 14.31 8.01 -8.06
C GLU A 329 13.43 6.74 -8.19
N GLY A 330 12.82 6.31 -7.10
CA GLY A 330 11.86 5.22 -7.11
C GLY A 330 12.35 3.96 -7.84
N VAL A 331 11.55 3.44 -8.76
CA VAL A 331 11.88 2.22 -9.54
C VAL A 331 13.19 2.36 -10.32
N CYS A 332 13.55 3.55 -10.82
CA CYS A 332 14.79 3.74 -11.57
C CYS A 332 16.03 3.61 -10.68
N SER A 333 15.97 4.09 -9.45
CA SER A 333 17.09 3.92 -8.51
C SER A 333 17.30 2.45 -8.14
N TRP A 334 16.20 1.72 -7.97
CA TRP A 334 16.22 0.28 -7.71
C TRP A 334 16.70 -0.51 -8.93
N ALA A 335 16.28 -0.14 -10.14
CA ALA A 335 16.74 -0.79 -11.37
C ALA A 335 18.26 -0.62 -11.53
N ALA A 336 18.78 0.60 -11.35
CA ALA A 336 20.24 0.86 -11.38
C ALA A 336 21.00 0.02 -10.32
N LYS A 337 20.42 -0.14 -9.11
CA LYS A 337 21.00 -0.98 -8.06
C LYS A 337 21.00 -2.46 -8.45
N MET A 338 19.93 -2.98 -9.07
CA MET A 338 19.86 -4.37 -9.54
C MET A 338 20.86 -4.63 -10.67
N ASP A 339 21.00 -3.69 -11.59
CA ASP A 339 22.00 -3.76 -12.66
C ASP A 339 23.43 -3.85 -12.09
N ASP A 340 23.76 -3.03 -11.09
CA ASP A 340 25.08 -3.05 -10.41
C ASP A 340 25.30 -4.39 -9.68
N LEU A 341 24.26 -4.96 -9.05
CA LEU A 341 24.33 -6.26 -8.38
C LEU A 341 24.24 -7.45 -9.33
N SER A 342 23.87 -7.23 -10.60
CA SER A 342 23.61 -8.28 -11.60
C SER A 342 22.67 -9.37 -11.05
N SER A 343 21.59 -8.95 -10.39
CA SER A 343 20.64 -9.84 -9.73
C SER A 343 19.20 -9.36 -9.94
N PRO A 344 18.20 -10.25 -10.09
CA PRO A 344 16.81 -9.85 -10.22
C PRO A 344 16.23 -9.43 -8.87
N LEU A 345 15.16 -8.60 -8.92
CA LEU A 345 14.37 -8.19 -7.79
C LEU A 345 13.04 -8.96 -7.74
N LEU A 346 12.61 -9.34 -6.54
CA LEU A 346 11.24 -9.63 -6.20
C LEU A 346 10.67 -8.42 -5.45
N VAL A 347 9.63 -7.80 -5.99
CA VAL A 347 8.73 -6.94 -5.21
C VAL A 347 7.78 -7.87 -4.47
N GLY A 348 8.18 -8.30 -3.27
CA GLY A 348 7.46 -9.32 -2.50
C GLY A 348 6.09 -8.86 -2.05
N GLU A 349 5.95 -7.57 -1.79
CA GLU A 349 4.68 -6.96 -1.44
C GLU A 349 4.58 -5.55 -2.02
N PHE A 350 3.39 -5.20 -2.48
CA PHE A 350 3.00 -3.86 -2.87
C PHE A 350 1.47 -3.72 -2.85
N GLN A 351 0.99 -2.50 -2.72
CA GLN A 351 -0.44 -2.21 -2.72
C GLN A 351 -0.73 -0.85 -3.38
N PRO A 352 -1.07 -0.83 -4.68
CA PRO A 352 -1.18 0.42 -5.41
C PRO A 352 -2.54 1.09 -5.35
N TRP A 353 -3.62 0.37 -4.95
CA TRP A 353 -4.97 0.94 -4.98
C TRP A 353 -5.48 1.44 -3.63
N ALA A 354 -4.74 1.26 -2.54
CA ALA A 354 -5.06 2.00 -1.34
C ALA A 354 -5.05 3.50 -1.67
N ASN A 355 -6.16 4.19 -1.41
CA ASN A 355 -6.39 5.59 -1.72
C ASN A 355 -6.62 5.97 -3.22
N THR A 356 -6.67 5.02 -4.15
CA THR A 356 -6.99 5.32 -5.56
C THR A 356 -8.44 5.00 -5.96
N GLY A 357 -9.19 4.41 -5.04
CA GLY A 357 -10.60 4.04 -5.24
C GLY A 357 -10.80 2.76 -6.05
N TYR A 358 -12.03 2.27 -6.06
CA TYR A 358 -12.38 0.96 -6.61
C TYR A 358 -12.14 0.86 -8.12
N GLU A 359 -12.63 1.82 -8.89
CA GLU A 359 -12.57 1.77 -10.36
C GLU A 359 -11.13 1.97 -10.87
N PHE A 360 -10.48 3.02 -10.43
CA PHE A 360 -9.14 3.38 -10.87
C PHE A 360 -8.07 2.45 -10.30
N GLY A 361 -8.29 1.91 -9.10
CA GLY A 361 -7.35 0.99 -8.44
C GLY A 361 -7.01 -0.23 -9.26
N GLY A 362 -7.96 -0.76 -10.04
CA GLY A 362 -7.71 -1.90 -10.92
C GLY A 362 -6.72 -1.59 -12.04
N GLU A 363 -6.88 -0.47 -12.72
CA GLU A 363 -5.95 -0.02 -13.76
C GLU A 363 -4.58 0.32 -13.17
N ASN A 364 -4.58 1.01 -12.04
CA ASN A 364 -3.35 1.36 -11.31
C ASN A 364 -2.54 0.13 -10.91
N THR A 365 -3.20 -0.92 -10.42
CA THR A 365 -2.54 -2.18 -10.07
C THR A 365 -1.93 -2.86 -11.29
N ARG A 366 -2.69 -2.94 -12.41
CA ARG A 366 -2.17 -3.49 -13.67
C ARG A 366 -0.97 -2.71 -14.16
N ALA A 367 -1.05 -1.39 -14.18
CA ALA A 367 0.05 -0.51 -14.57
C ALA A 367 1.29 -0.69 -13.71
N THR A 368 1.09 -0.92 -12.40
CA THR A 368 2.19 -1.20 -11.47
C THR A 368 2.89 -2.51 -11.80
N TYR A 369 2.15 -3.60 -12.07
CA TYR A 369 2.74 -4.86 -12.53
C TYR A 369 3.49 -4.70 -13.87
N ASP A 370 2.91 -3.96 -14.81
CA ASP A 370 3.52 -3.75 -16.10
C ASP A 370 4.80 -2.92 -15.99
N LYS A 371 4.79 -1.91 -15.11
CA LYS A 371 6.00 -1.11 -14.82
C LYS A 371 7.11 -1.95 -14.18
N PHE A 372 6.82 -2.84 -13.24
CA PHE A 372 7.81 -3.77 -12.69
C PHE A 372 8.32 -4.75 -13.75
N ALA A 373 7.44 -5.20 -14.65
CA ALA A 373 7.81 -6.08 -15.77
C ALA A 373 8.80 -5.44 -16.75
N GLU A 374 8.76 -4.13 -16.97
CA GLU A 374 9.74 -3.38 -17.78
C GLU A 374 11.18 -3.57 -17.26
N PHE A 375 11.35 -3.74 -15.95
CA PHE A 375 12.64 -3.99 -15.29
C PHE A 375 12.94 -5.47 -15.08
N ASN A 376 12.11 -6.40 -15.62
CA ASN A 376 12.17 -7.85 -15.39
C ASN A 376 11.99 -8.26 -13.92
N TRP A 377 11.33 -7.44 -13.11
CA TRP A 377 11.07 -7.75 -11.71
C TRP A 377 9.92 -8.73 -11.56
N ALA A 378 10.06 -9.68 -10.67
CA ALA A 378 8.94 -10.45 -10.15
C ALA A 378 8.14 -9.59 -9.17
N ALA A 379 6.81 -9.73 -9.14
CA ALA A 379 5.98 -8.92 -8.26
C ALA A 379 4.77 -9.71 -7.73
N THR A 380 4.50 -9.59 -6.43
CA THR A 380 3.35 -10.19 -5.76
C THR A 380 2.64 -9.14 -4.91
N ASN A 381 1.39 -8.79 -5.26
CA ASN A 381 0.65 -7.81 -4.47
C ASN A 381 0.25 -8.37 -3.09
N TRP A 382 0.10 -7.51 -2.12
CA TRP A 382 -0.49 -7.81 -0.82
C TRP A 382 -1.93 -7.30 -0.77
N SER A 383 -2.95 -8.18 -0.89
CA SER A 383 -2.92 -9.63 -0.89
C SER A 383 -4.05 -10.19 -1.78
N TYR A 384 -4.13 -11.52 -1.97
CA TYR A 384 -5.21 -12.15 -2.71
C TYR A 384 -6.57 -11.90 -2.05
N LYS A 385 -6.72 -12.20 -0.75
CA LYS A 385 -7.99 -12.17 -0.03
C LYS A 385 -7.92 -11.32 1.24
N VAL A 386 -8.83 -10.36 1.33
CA VAL A 386 -9.08 -9.59 2.56
C VAL A 386 -10.58 -9.52 2.79
N LEU A 387 -11.04 -10.05 3.92
CA LEU A 387 -12.45 -10.07 4.30
C LEU A 387 -12.71 -9.02 5.37
N THR A 388 -13.70 -8.18 5.18
CA THR A 388 -13.99 -7.06 6.07
C THR A 388 -15.44 -7.02 6.53
N GLY A 389 -15.70 -6.31 7.61
CA GLY A 389 -17.04 -6.04 8.14
C GLY A 389 -17.76 -4.88 7.45
N GLY A 390 -17.18 -4.24 6.43
CA GLY A 390 -17.85 -3.20 5.66
C GLY A 390 -17.17 -1.84 5.58
N GLY A 391 -15.88 -1.70 5.80
CA GLY A 391 -15.23 -0.40 5.66
C GLY A 391 -13.78 -0.46 5.22
N GLY A 392 -13.41 0.27 4.20
CA GLY A 392 -12.07 0.70 3.85
C GLY A 392 -11.05 -0.34 3.42
N GLN A 393 -11.20 -1.61 3.75
CA GLN A 393 -10.30 -2.68 3.36
C GLN A 393 -11.07 -3.81 2.68
N GLY A 394 -10.60 -4.35 1.57
CA GLY A 394 -11.29 -5.36 0.80
C GLY A 394 -11.01 -5.21 -0.69
N ALA A 395 -11.87 -5.76 -1.55
CA ALA A 395 -11.71 -5.64 -2.99
C ALA A 395 -11.65 -4.16 -3.42
N GLY A 396 -10.63 -3.82 -4.20
CA GLY A 396 -10.36 -2.45 -4.60
C GLY A 396 -9.60 -1.60 -3.59
N THR A 397 -9.22 -2.17 -2.43
CA THR A 397 -8.32 -1.54 -1.47
C THR A 397 -7.12 -2.43 -1.15
N TRP A 398 -7.33 -3.57 -0.48
CA TRP A 398 -6.24 -4.48 -0.11
C TRP A 398 -6.37 -5.89 -0.72
N GLY A 399 -7.58 -6.38 -0.99
CA GLY A 399 -7.81 -7.71 -1.52
C GLY A 399 -8.19 -7.71 -3.01
N MET A 400 -7.68 -8.69 -3.77
CA MET A 400 -8.22 -8.99 -5.11
C MET A 400 -9.65 -9.52 -5.01
N VAL A 401 -9.96 -10.17 -3.88
CA VAL A 401 -11.30 -10.59 -3.50
C VAL A 401 -11.62 -10.18 -2.07
N THR A 402 -12.90 -9.94 -1.80
CA THR A 402 -13.44 -9.73 -0.45
C THR A 402 -14.73 -10.53 -0.29
N ASN A 403 -15.32 -10.51 0.90
CA ASN A 403 -16.68 -11.03 1.08
C ASN A 403 -17.67 -10.18 0.27
N LYS A 404 -18.51 -10.87 -0.47
CA LYS A 404 -19.53 -10.20 -1.28
C LYS A 404 -20.41 -9.35 -0.38
N LYS A 405 -20.45 -8.07 -0.68
CA LYS A 405 -21.47 -7.19 -0.17
C LYS A 405 -22.77 -7.71 -0.72
N ALA A 406 -23.69 -8.06 0.16
CA ALA A 406 -24.89 -8.78 -0.20
C ALA A 406 -25.57 -8.15 -1.44
N GLY A 407 -25.74 -8.96 -2.45
CA GLY A 407 -26.40 -8.89 -3.74
C GLY A 407 -26.67 -7.56 -4.41
N LEU A 408 -26.06 -7.32 -5.53
CA LEU A 408 -26.26 -6.10 -6.31
C LEU A 408 -27.23 -6.37 -7.46
N GLY A 409 -28.41 -5.81 -7.40
CA GLY A 409 -29.30 -5.66 -8.55
C GLY A 409 -29.41 -4.22 -9.03
N LEU A 410 -28.66 -3.27 -8.46
CA LEU A 410 -28.73 -1.85 -8.78
C LEU A 410 -27.41 -1.35 -9.34
N VAL A 411 -27.44 -0.84 -10.57
CA VAL A 411 -26.35 -0.05 -11.11
C VAL A 411 -26.67 1.41 -10.87
N THR A 412 -25.97 2.05 -9.94
CA THR A 412 -25.97 3.51 -9.84
C THR A 412 -24.90 4.02 -10.78
N LYS A 413 -25.27 4.89 -11.73
CA LYS A 413 -24.29 5.67 -12.45
C LYS A 413 -23.83 6.78 -11.52
N ALA A 414 -22.52 6.77 -11.21
CA ALA A 414 -21.93 7.86 -10.48
C ALA A 414 -22.22 9.16 -11.23
N SER A 415 -22.99 10.04 -10.62
CA SER A 415 -23.02 11.44 -11.06
C SER A 415 -21.86 12.16 -10.40
N THR A 416 -21.35 13.17 -11.07
CA THR A 416 -20.31 14.04 -10.56
C THR A 416 -20.79 14.73 -9.28
N TRP A 417 -20.23 14.34 -8.14
CA TRP A 417 -20.32 15.12 -6.92
C TRP A 417 -19.46 16.38 -7.12
N ASP A 418 -20.05 17.55 -6.97
CA ASP A 418 -19.27 18.78 -6.89
C ASP A 418 -18.75 18.94 -5.46
N CYS A 419 -17.53 18.50 -5.25
CA CYS A 419 -16.83 18.62 -4.00
C CYS A 419 -16.09 19.94 -3.85
N ALA A 420 -16.58 20.99 -4.47
CA ALA A 420 -16.04 22.33 -4.40
C ALA A 420 -15.96 22.85 -2.96
N GLY A 421 -14.79 22.76 -2.38
CA GLY A 421 -14.50 23.19 -1.00
C GLY A 421 -14.13 22.04 -0.06
N TRP A 422 -14.15 20.81 -0.54
CA TRP A 422 -13.47 19.70 0.10
C TRP A 422 -11.96 19.90 -0.07
N ASP A 423 -11.18 19.79 0.99
CA ASP A 423 -9.73 19.94 0.91
C ASP A 423 -9.14 18.78 0.10
N SER A 424 -8.02 19.00 -0.59
CA SER A 424 -7.35 18.03 -1.46
C SER A 424 -6.97 16.72 -0.74
N THR A 425 -6.86 16.73 0.57
CA THR A 425 -6.69 15.53 1.40
C THR A 425 -7.95 14.66 1.51
N PHE A 426 -9.11 15.15 1.06
CA PHE A 426 -10.41 14.49 1.03
C PHE A 426 -11.01 14.37 -0.38
N ASP A 427 -10.26 14.66 -1.44
CA ASP A 427 -10.70 14.39 -2.80
C ASP A 427 -11.17 12.95 -2.97
N ASP A 428 -10.55 12.00 -2.25
CA ASP A 428 -10.98 10.61 -2.20
C ASP A 428 -12.30 10.40 -1.43
N ALA A 429 -12.59 11.20 -0.43
CA ALA A 429 -13.89 11.12 0.26
C ALA A 429 -15.02 11.63 -0.64
N CYS A 430 -14.73 12.56 -1.53
CA CYS A 430 -15.65 12.98 -2.57
C CYS A 430 -15.74 11.94 -3.71
N GLY A 431 -14.68 11.22 -4.01
CA GLY A 431 -14.67 10.02 -4.84
C GLY A 431 -15.38 8.83 -4.18
N ALA A 432 -15.41 8.74 -2.86
CA ALA A 432 -16.21 7.79 -2.08
C ALA A 432 -17.73 8.01 -2.18
N SER A 433 -18.17 8.95 -2.99
CA SER A 433 -19.55 9.21 -3.35
C SER A 433 -20.22 8.11 -4.21
N THR A 434 -19.54 7.00 -4.48
CA THR A 434 -20.21 5.79 -4.95
C THR A 434 -21.02 5.24 -3.78
N PRO A 435 -22.37 5.26 -3.84
CA PRO A 435 -23.17 4.84 -2.71
C PRO A 435 -22.91 3.37 -2.40
N ILE A 436 -22.77 3.06 -1.13
CA ILE A 436 -22.68 1.69 -0.64
C ILE A 436 -24.11 1.14 -0.63
N ILE A 437 -24.37 0.24 -1.57
CA ILE A 437 -25.74 -0.27 -1.83
C ILE A 437 -25.87 -1.67 -1.27
N GLN A 438 -26.88 -1.87 -0.39
CA GLN A 438 -27.33 -3.21 -0.02
C GLN A 438 -28.15 -3.84 -1.16
N PRO A 439 -28.33 -5.19 -1.17
CA PRO A 439 -29.07 -5.87 -2.21
C PRO A 439 -30.47 -5.32 -2.41
N ILE A 440 -30.79 -5.07 -3.67
CA ILE A 440 -32.14 -4.70 -4.06
C ILE A 440 -32.80 -5.94 -4.67
N ALA A 441 -33.83 -6.43 -4.00
CA ALA A 441 -34.61 -7.56 -4.46
C ALA A 441 -35.37 -7.24 -5.75
N GLU A 442 -35.75 -8.27 -6.53
CA GLU A 442 -36.63 -8.10 -7.68
C GLU A 442 -37.95 -7.42 -7.27
N GLY A 443 -38.41 -6.50 -8.11
CA GLY A 443 -39.63 -5.72 -7.89
C GLY A 443 -39.42 -4.46 -7.06
N LEU A 444 -40.48 -3.66 -6.95
CA LEU A 444 -40.47 -2.42 -6.17
C LEU A 444 -40.39 -2.72 -4.68
N GLN A 445 -39.40 -2.22 -4.03
CA GLN A 445 -39.14 -2.38 -2.59
C GLN A 445 -38.82 -1.03 -1.95
N THR A 446 -39.10 -0.92 -0.64
CA THR A 446 -38.68 0.24 0.13
C THR A 446 -37.27 0.03 0.66
N TYR A 447 -36.41 1.01 0.40
CA TYR A 447 -35.06 1.12 0.91
C TYR A 447 -34.88 2.44 1.63
N TYR A 448 -33.75 2.62 2.27
CA TYR A 448 -33.38 3.87 2.94
C TYR A 448 -32.10 4.43 2.33
N LEU A 449 -32.20 5.63 1.78
CA LEU A 449 -31.02 6.42 1.43
C LEU A 449 -30.52 7.09 2.70
N VAL A 450 -29.28 6.82 3.06
CA VAL A 450 -28.62 7.35 4.25
C VAL A 450 -27.42 8.19 3.83
N VAL A 451 -27.33 9.40 4.35
CA VAL A 451 -26.17 10.26 4.22
C VAL A 451 -25.53 10.33 5.60
N LYS A 452 -24.40 9.69 5.73
CA LYS A 452 -23.65 9.52 6.97
C LYS A 452 -22.39 10.37 6.95
N PHE A 453 -22.14 11.07 8.01
CA PHE A 453 -20.92 11.82 8.24
C PHE A 453 -20.27 11.41 9.54
N GLY A 454 -18.95 11.50 9.59
CA GLY A 454 -18.20 11.23 10.78
C GLY A 454 -16.91 12.03 10.87
N SER A 455 -16.32 11.97 12.05
CA SER A 455 -15.00 12.49 12.34
C SER A 455 -14.19 11.46 13.14
N ILE A 456 -12.87 11.49 13.01
CA ILE A 456 -11.97 10.71 13.86
C ILE A 456 -12.11 11.13 15.32
N ALA A 457 -11.59 10.32 16.23
CA ALA A 457 -11.62 10.61 17.68
C ALA A 457 -10.96 11.99 17.99
N GLY A 458 -11.74 12.89 18.59
CA GLY A 458 -11.35 14.27 18.83
C GLY A 458 -11.49 15.21 17.64
N GLY A 459 -11.83 14.69 16.47
CA GLY A 459 -11.97 15.46 15.24
C GLY A 459 -13.24 16.33 15.19
N ASN A 460 -13.17 17.41 14.46
CA ASN A 460 -14.26 18.38 14.33
C ASN A 460 -14.93 18.21 12.95
N LEU A 461 -16.21 17.85 12.96
CA LEU A 461 -17.06 17.82 11.76
C LEU A 461 -17.72 19.19 11.56
N ASP A 462 -17.67 19.72 10.36
CA ASP A 462 -18.48 20.88 9.89
C ASP A 462 -18.66 20.74 8.38
N VAL A 463 -19.75 20.10 7.96
CA VAL A 463 -20.03 19.82 6.55
C VAL A 463 -21.38 20.41 6.14
N SER A 464 -21.50 20.79 4.88
CA SER A 464 -22.74 21.25 4.27
C SER A 464 -23.10 20.42 3.03
N LEU A 465 -24.38 20.18 2.85
CA LEU A 465 -24.96 19.37 1.78
C LEU A 465 -26.14 20.09 1.14
N ASP A 466 -26.22 20.05 -0.21
CA ASP A 466 -27.35 20.60 -0.97
C ASP A 466 -27.60 19.81 -2.26
N ASN A 467 -28.76 20.04 -2.87
CA ASN A 467 -29.15 19.54 -4.17
C ASN A 467 -29.05 18.00 -4.32
N LEU A 468 -29.33 17.27 -3.24
CA LEU A 468 -29.33 15.80 -3.29
C LEU A 468 -30.48 15.30 -4.14
N SER A 469 -30.21 14.47 -5.15
CA SER A 469 -31.21 13.89 -6.03
C SER A 469 -30.86 12.46 -6.39
N LEU A 470 -31.86 11.61 -6.52
CA LEU A 470 -31.77 10.25 -7.04
C LEU A 470 -32.79 10.10 -8.19
N LEU A 471 -32.31 10.13 -9.42
CA LEU A 471 -33.14 10.08 -10.62
C LEU A 471 -33.30 8.65 -11.09
N ASP A 472 -34.52 8.26 -11.42
CA ASP A 472 -34.83 7.01 -12.14
C ASP A 472 -34.50 7.14 -13.66
N GLU A 473 -34.69 6.05 -14.41
CA GLU A 473 -34.48 6.00 -15.87
C GLU A 473 -35.36 6.99 -16.65
N MET A 474 -36.44 7.47 -16.06
CA MET A 474 -37.35 8.46 -16.65
C MET A 474 -37.00 9.90 -16.24
N GLY A 475 -36.00 10.08 -15.37
CA GLY A 475 -35.60 11.38 -14.85
C GLY A 475 -36.44 11.90 -13.68
N ASN A 476 -37.28 11.05 -13.04
CA ASN A 476 -38.02 11.44 -11.85
C ASN A 476 -37.09 11.39 -10.64
N ASN A 477 -37.09 12.42 -9.82
CA ASN A 477 -36.36 12.45 -8.57
C ASN A 477 -37.12 11.70 -7.47
N LEU A 478 -36.49 10.67 -6.91
CA LEU A 478 -37.05 9.82 -5.84
C LEU A 478 -36.80 10.41 -4.44
N ILE A 479 -35.95 11.41 -4.31
CA ILE A 479 -35.65 12.09 -3.06
C ILE A 479 -36.62 13.26 -2.87
N LEU A 480 -37.25 13.31 -1.72
CA LEU A 480 -38.04 14.43 -1.30
C LEU A 480 -37.17 15.44 -0.53
N ASN A 481 -37.40 16.73 -0.79
CA ASN A 481 -36.71 17.81 -0.08
C ASN A 481 -35.16 17.68 -0.08
N GLY A 482 -34.56 17.29 -1.22
CA GLY A 482 -33.14 17.18 -1.36
C GLY A 482 -32.38 18.52 -1.43
N ASN A 483 -33.11 19.62 -1.49
CA ASN A 483 -32.61 21.00 -1.35
C ASN A 483 -32.62 21.51 0.11
N PHE A 484 -33.01 20.65 1.05
CA PHE A 484 -32.98 20.90 2.48
C PHE A 484 -33.64 22.18 2.97
N GLY A 485 -34.63 22.69 2.23
CA GLY A 485 -35.39 23.91 2.60
C GLY A 485 -36.21 23.76 3.89
N SER A 486 -36.36 22.57 4.40
CA SER A 486 -37.00 22.25 5.68
C SER A 486 -36.46 20.94 6.23
N ASN A 487 -36.81 20.55 7.45
CA ASN A 487 -36.51 19.24 8.03
C ASN A 487 -37.59 18.18 7.72
N SER A 488 -38.59 18.48 6.87
CA SER A 488 -39.55 17.47 6.43
C SER A 488 -38.88 16.40 5.57
N ASP A 489 -39.42 15.20 5.63
CA ASP A 489 -39.00 14.05 4.81
C ASP A 489 -37.65 13.41 5.17
N TRP A 490 -36.90 14.02 6.09
CA TRP A 490 -35.64 13.48 6.58
C TRP A 490 -35.71 13.10 8.05
N THR A 491 -35.15 11.93 8.37
CA THR A 491 -34.98 11.44 9.74
C THR A 491 -33.50 11.52 10.13
N THR A 492 -33.22 12.01 11.32
CA THR A 492 -31.87 12.05 11.89
C THR A 492 -31.55 10.73 12.60
N TRP A 493 -30.27 10.36 12.58
CA TRP A 493 -29.77 9.13 13.19
C TRP A 493 -28.31 9.33 13.61
N ALA A 494 -27.90 8.61 14.65
CA ALA A 494 -26.49 8.55 15.05
C ALA A 494 -26.09 7.14 15.48
N ALA A 495 -24.93 6.68 15.03
CA ALA A 495 -24.31 5.44 15.49
C ALA A 495 -23.67 5.58 16.88
N SER A 496 -23.16 6.75 17.19
CA SER A 496 -22.54 7.07 18.48
C SER A 496 -22.91 8.49 18.93
N THR A 497 -22.11 9.48 18.60
CA THR A 497 -22.36 10.88 18.95
C THR A 497 -23.23 11.54 17.87
N SER A 498 -24.36 12.10 18.28
CA SER A 498 -25.29 12.76 17.36
C SER A 498 -24.72 14.10 16.89
N PRO A 499 -24.73 14.39 15.57
CA PRO A 499 -24.37 15.69 15.04
C PRO A 499 -25.38 16.76 15.42
N THR A 500 -24.96 18.02 15.47
CA THR A 500 -25.87 19.15 15.38
C THR A 500 -26.27 19.33 13.92
N ILE A 501 -27.56 19.21 13.61
CA ILE A 501 -28.09 19.29 12.25
C ILE A 501 -28.94 20.54 12.10
N ASP A 502 -28.56 21.41 11.16
CA ASP A 502 -29.29 22.63 10.78
C ASP A 502 -29.73 22.53 9.31
N PHE A 503 -31.03 22.47 9.08
CA PHE A 503 -31.64 22.40 7.74
C PHE A 503 -31.80 23.76 7.04
N ASN A 504 -31.44 24.86 7.65
CA ASN A 504 -31.63 26.18 7.12
C ASN A 504 -30.39 27.07 7.17
N THR A 505 -29.20 26.45 7.04
CA THR A 505 -27.97 27.24 7.01
C THR A 505 -27.94 28.13 5.77
N ILE A 506 -27.88 29.44 5.99
CA ILE A 506 -27.78 30.48 4.93
C ILE A 506 -26.48 31.28 5.00
N ASP A 507 -25.53 30.86 5.87
CA ASP A 507 -24.21 31.48 5.97
C ASP A 507 -23.43 31.25 4.69
N ALA A 508 -23.19 32.30 3.91
CA ALA A 508 -22.51 32.24 2.62
C ALA A 508 -21.12 31.57 2.70
N ALA A 509 -20.45 31.66 3.86
CA ALA A 509 -19.17 31.00 4.06
C ALA A 509 -19.29 29.47 4.17
N LYS A 510 -20.49 28.97 4.47
CA LYS A 510 -20.80 27.55 4.65
C LYS A 510 -21.54 26.92 3.47
N LEU A 511 -21.91 27.69 2.47
CA LEU A 511 -22.62 27.18 1.30
C LEU A 511 -21.64 26.53 0.34
N PRO A 512 -21.99 25.38 -0.27
CA PRO A 512 -21.32 24.87 -1.46
C PRO A 512 -21.34 25.91 -2.59
N LYS A 513 -20.37 25.89 -3.50
CA LYS A 513 -20.23 26.93 -4.55
C LYS A 513 -21.45 27.10 -5.47
N THR A 514 -22.17 26.00 -5.70
CA THR A 514 -23.33 25.96 -6.60
C THR A 514 -24.67 26.15 -5.90
N SER A 515 -24.64 26.37 -4.57
CA SER A 515 -25.87 26.55 -3.78
C SER A 515 -26.26 28.01 -3.66
N GLU A 516 -27.52 28.31 -3.92
CA GLU A 516 -28.10 29.67 -3.83
C GLU A 516 -29.07 29.85 -2.65
N GLY A 517 -29.38 28.77 -1.94
CA GLY A 517 -30.42 28.72 -0.90
C GLY A 517 -29.93 28.19 0.44
N PRO A 518 -30.85 27.95 1.37
CA PRO A 518 -30.53 27.30 2.62
C PRO A 518 -30.09 25.85 2.35
N VAL A 519 -29.08 25.40 3.07
CA VAL A 519 -28.49 24.05 2.93
C VAL A 519 -28.56 23.31 4.26
N LEU A 520 -28.42 21.99 4.20
CA LEU A 520 -28.16 21.17 5.36
C LEU A 520 -26.73 21.41 5.84
N ARG A 521 -26.55 21.67 7.14
CA ARG A 521 -25.25 21.69 7.79
C ARG A 521 -25.23 20.69 8.95
N MET A 522 -24.19 19.88 9.04
CA MET A 522 -23.92 19.01 10.17
C MET A 522 -22.60 19.40 10.82
N SER A 523 -22.59 19.45 12.15
CA SER A 523 -21.40 19.84 12.89
C SER A 523 -21.31 19.17 14.27
N GLY A 524 -20.09 19.00 14.78
CA GLY A 524 -19.83 18.43 16.12
C GLY A 524 -18.44 17.83 16.24
N ILE A 525 -18.16 17.23 17.38
CA ILE A 525 -16.89 16.55 17.67
C ILE A 525 -17.19 15.07 17.94
N ASP A 526 -16.32 14.18 17.47
CA ASP A 526 -16.49 12.70 17.57
C ASP A 526 -17.81 12.22 16.96
N ILE A 527 -18.20 12.78 15.83
CA ILE A 527 -19.49 12.48 15.19
C ILE A 527 -19.41 11.17 14.42
N ASN A 528 -20.48 10.40 14.54
CA ASN A 528 -20.78 9.28 13.62
C ASN A 528 -22.31 9.17 13.52
N GLY A 529 -22.88 9.76 12.48
CA GLY A 529 -24.32 9.81 12.25
C GLY A 529 -24.70 10.65 11.05
N GLY A 530 -25.97 10.86 10.83
CA GLY A 530 -26.44 11.60 9.67
C GLY A 530 -27.95 11.69 9.55
N ILE A 531 -28.40 11.66 8.29
CA ILE A 531 -29.83 11.71 7.95
C ILE A 531 -30.18 10.56 7.01
N TYR A 532 -31.44 10.14 7.03
CA TYR A 532 -31.94 9.17 6.07
C TYR A 532 -33.38 9.45 5.65
N GLN A 533 -33.74 8.90 4.49
CA GLN A 533 -35.09 8.98 3.93
C GLN A 533 -35.46 7.65 3.30
N ALA A 534 -36.73 7.24 3.45
CA ALA A 534 -37.26 6.08 2.74
C ALA A 534 -37.43 6.40 1.25
N ILE A 535 -36.93 5.53 0.40
CA ILE A 535 -37.06 5.59 -1.07
C ILE A 535 -37.61 4.25 -1.59
N THR A 536 -38.20 4.27 -2.77
CA THR A 536 -38.70 3.03 -3.41
C THR A 536 -37.86 2.76 -4.65
N LEU A 537 -37.21 1.58 -4.70
CA LEU A 537 -36.35 1.16 -5.79
C LEU A 537 -36.80 -0.18 -6.37
N GLU A 538 -36.46 -0.42 -7.62
CA GLU A 538 -36.70 -1.67 -8.33
C GLU A 538 -35.36 -2.28 -8.76
N GLY A 539 -35.14 -3.55 -8.44
CA GLY A 539 -33.91 -4.25 -8.81
C GLY A 539 -33.70 -4.33 -10.33
N GLY A 540 -32.47 -4.18 -10.76
CA GLY A 540 -32.10 -4.22 -12.18
C GLY A 540 -32.38 -2.96 -12.96
N LYS A 541 -32.72 -1.83 -12.30
CA LYS A 541 -32.90 -0.51 -12.88
C LYS A 541 -31.70 0.39 -12.63
N ASP A 542 -31.45 1.31 -13.55
CA ASP A 542 -30.41 2.33 -13.43
C ASP A 542 -30.95 3.57 -12.70
N TYR A 543 -30.20 4.07 -11.76
CA TYR A 543 -30.50 5.31 -11.02
C TYR A 543 -29.29 6.25 -11.06
N VAL A 544 -29.54 7.54 -11.06
CA VAL A 544 -28.49 8.58 -11.02
C VAL A 544 -28.59 9.36 -9.73
N LEU A 545 -27.60 9.19 -8.85
CA LEU A 545 -27.50 9.95 -7.61
C LEU A 545 -26.59 11.16 -7.81
N SER A 546 -26.99 12.34 -7.35
CA SER A 546 -26.20 13.55 -7.39
C SER A 546 -26.43 14.41 -6.14
N GLY A 547 -25.48 15.30 -5.85
CA GLY A 547 -25.56 16.25 -4.74
C GLY A 547 -24.32 17.15 -4.72
N VAL A 548 -24.33 18.13 -3.81
CA VAL A 548 -23.22 19.06 -3.63
C VAL A 548 -22.82 19.09 -2.17
N PHE A 549 -21.56 18.78 -1.90
CA PHE A 549 -20.98 18.78 -0.56
C PHE A 549 -19.97 19.88 -0.40
N LYS A 550 -19.82 20.36 0.83
CA LYS A 550 -18.72 21.22 1.23
C LYS A 550 -18.26 20.84 2.63
N ASP A 551 -16.99 20.53 2.77
CA ASP A 551 -16.35 20.47 4.07
C ASP A 551 -15.90 21.87 4.50
N ASN A 552 -16.31 22.25 5.69
CA ASN A 552 -15.96 23.51 6.34
C ASN A 552 -15.06 23.30 7.55
N SER A 553 -14.75 22.02 7.85
CA SER A 553 -13.83 21.61 8.91
C SER A 553 -12.40 21.47 8.35
N SER A 554 -11.54 20.87 9.04
CA SER A 554 -10.23 20.42 8.56
C SER A 554 -10.25 18.89 8.42
N VAL A 555 -9.16 18.34 7.98
CA VAL A 555 -8.84 16.97 7.59
C VAL A 555 -9.36 15.77 8.43
N ASP A 556 -10.23 15.96 9.40
CA ASP A 556 -10.61 14.92 10.37
C ASP A 556 -12.03 14.36 10.15
N SER A 557 -12.66 14.67 9.01
CA SER A 557 -14.04 14.27 8.71
C SER A 557 -14.15 13.38 7.48
N TRP A 558 -15.23 12.61 7.40
CA TRP A 558 -15.54 11.74 6.26
C TRP A 558 -17.04 11.73 5.98
N ALA A 559 -17.40 11.35 4.75
CA ALA A 559 -18.79 11.22 4.30
C ALA A 559 -19.01 9.87 3.62
N GLU A 560 -20.17 9.26 3.87
CA GLU A 560 -20.59 8.01 3.24
C GLU A 560 -22.06 8.07 2.86
N ILE A 561 -22.43 7.50 1.72
CA ILE A 561 -23.83 7.36 1.31
C ILE A 561 -24.16 5.87 1.24
N TYR A 562 -25.30 5.50 1.83
CA TYR A 562 -25.79 4.14 1.83
C TYR A 562 -27.19 4.06 1.23
N ILE A 563 -27.47 2.96 0.56
CA ILE A 563 -28.83 2.49 0.27
C ILE A 563 -28.99 1.14 0.98
N VAL A 564 -29.81 1.11 2.02
CA VAL A 564 -29.96 -0.04 2.92
C VAL A 564 -31.40 -0.51 2.98
N ALA A 565 -31.60 -1.81 3.24
CA ALA A 565 -32.94 -2.40 3.28
C ALA A 565 -33.73 -2.01 4.54
N ASP A 566 -33.05 -1.83 5.66
CA ASP A 566 -33.64 -1.49 6.94
C ASP A 566 -33.30 -0.04 7.35
N ALA A 567 -34.23 0.60 8.04
CA ALA A 567 -33.97 1.93 8.59
C ALA A 567 -32.83 1.90 9.61
N PRO A 568 -31.93 2.90 9.60
CA PRO A 568 -30.87 3.01 10.60
C PRO A 568 -31.41 2.95 12.04
N ILE A 569 -30.72 2.22 12.90
CA ILE A 569 -31.08 2.07 14.32
C ILE A 569 -30.20 2.97 15.16
N GLU A 570 -30.81 3.84 15.97
CA GLU A 570 -30.11 4.73 16.88
C GLU A 570 -29.13 3.98 17.80
N GLY A 571 -27.90 4.44 17.90
CA GLY A 571 -26.82 3.81 18.67
C GLY A 571 -26.14 2.62 17.97
N THR A 572 -26.49 2.33 16.72
CA THR A 572 -25.91 1.23 15.94
C THR A 572 -25.34 1.76 14.64
N ASP A 573 -24.10 1.41 14.32
CA ASP A 573 -23.47 1.82 13.07
C ASP A 573 -24.07 1.06 11.89
N ILE A 574 -24.07 1.73 10.71
CA ILE A 574 -24.50 1.09 9.47
C ILE A 574 -23.35 0.27 8.94
N VAL A 575 -23.57 -1.02 8.85
CA VAL A 575 -22.64 -1.94 8.20
C VAL A 575 -23.24 -2.33 6.85
N ALA A 576 -22.66 -1.86 5.77
CA ALA A 576 -23.05 -2.27 4.43
C ALA A 576 -22.33 -3.57 4.06
N GLY A 577 -23.11 -4.61 3.84
CA GLY A 577 -22.60 -5.90 3.39
C GLY A 577 -22.83 -7.02 4.41
N ALA A 578 -22.59 -8.27 3.98
CA ALA A 578 -22.49 -9.39 4.90
C ALA A 578 -21.26 -9.16 5.79
N SER A 579 -21.46 -8.69 7.01
CA SER A 579 -20.36 -8.52 7.95
C SER A 579 -19.77 -9.89 8.31
N ILE A 580 -18.46 -10.00 8.30
CA ILE A 580 -17.78 -11.11 8.97
C ILE A 580 -18.02 -10.90 10.48
N PRO A 581 -18.66 -11.84 11.18
CA PRO A 581 -18.95 -11.65 12.60
C PRO A 581 -17.66 -11.55 13.41
N ALA A 582 -17.62 -10.61 14.35
CA ALA A 582 -16.58 -10.58 15.36
C ALA A 582 -16.77 -11.75 16.32
N VAL A 583 -15.69 -12.49 16.59
CA VAL A 583 -15.65 -13.60 17.56
C VAL A 583 -14.63 -13.27 18.63
N ASP A 584 -15.01 -13.35 19.89
CA ASP A 584 -14.06 -13.26 20.99
C ASP A 584 -13.35 -14.62 21.20
N PHE A 585 -12.20 -14.80 20.59
CA PHE A 585 -11.41 -16.03 20.68
C PHE A 585 -11.08 -16.45 22.11
N ALA A 586 -11.08 -15.52 23.06
CA ALA A 586 -10.83 -15.80 24.46
C ALA A 586 -12.06 -16.31 25.24
N ASN A 587 -13.27 -15.91 24.84
CA ASN A 587 -14.45 -16.15 25.65
C ASN A 587 -15.59 -16.88 24.92
N ASP A 588 -15.74 -16.70 23.63
CA ASP A 588 -16.86 -17.28 22.87
C ASP A 588 -16.79 -18.81 22.83
N PRO A 589 -17.93 -19.49 22.74
CA PRO A 589 -17.97 -20.93 22.60
C PRO A 589 -17.25 -21.41 21.35
N ILE A 590 -16.61 -22.57 21.41
CA ILE A 590 -15.89 -23.20 20.30
C ILE A 590 -16.72 -23.26 19.00
N LYS A 591 -18.02 -23.52 19.10
CA LYS A 591 -18.92 -23.58 17.94
C LYS A 591 -19.05 -22.26 17.18
N ASP A 592 -18.83 -21.12 17.84
CA ASP A 592 -18.92 -19.80 17.21
C ASP A 592 -17.61 -19.51 16.45
N ILE A 593 -16.47 -20.00 16.97
CA ILE A 593 -15.17 -20.00 16.29
C ILE A 593 -15.21 -20.92 15.06
N GLU A 594 -15.74 -22.14 15.20
CA GLU A 594 -15.94 -23.07 14.10
C GLU A 594 -16.85 -22.46 13.01
N ALA A 595 -17.96 -21.84 13.40
CA ALA A 595 -18.88 -21.20 12.47
C ALA A 595 -18.22 -20.03 11.72
N LEU A 596 -17.34 -19.25 12.37
CA LEU A 596 -16.54 -18.21 11.70
C LEU A 596 -15.60 -18.83 10.66
N PHE A 597 -14.88 -19.90 11.02
CA PHE A 597 -13.89 -20.51 10.11
C PHE A 597 -14.58 -21.21 8.93
N GLU A 598 -15.70 -21.89 9.17
CA GLU A 598 -16.53 -22.48 8.10
C GLU A 598 -17.14 -21.41 7.18
N LEU A 599 -17.48 -20.23 7.73
CA LEU A 599 -18.01 -19.13 6.95
C LEU A 599 -17.03 -18.70 5.86
N PHE A 600 -15.73 -18.68 6.11
CA PHE A 600 -14.72 -18.30 5.10
C PHE A 600 -14.76 -19.21 3.86
N GLY A 601 -15.12 -20.50 4.01
CA GLY A 601 -15.29 -21.43 2.89
C GLY A 601 -16.60 -21.26 2.13
N THR A 602 -17.65 -20.75 2.80
CA THR A 602 -18.99 -20.63 2.26
C THR A 602 -19.40 -19.19 1.88
N THR A 603 -18.66 -18.18 2.36
CA THR A 603 -18.90 -16.78 2.01
C THR A 603 -18.79 -16.57 0.50
N ASP A 604 -19.78 -15.92 -0.10
CA ASP A 604 -19.66 -15.44 -1.47
C ASP A 604 -18.61 -14.33 -1.56
N TYR A 605 -17.80 -14.35 -2.62
CA TYR A 605 -16.80 -13.32 -2.86
C TYR A 605 -17.27 -12.26 -3.83
N GLU A 606 -16.89 -11.03 -3.54
CA GLU A 606 -16.82 -9.95 -4.51
C GLU A 606 -15.41 -9.97 -5.12
N ILE A 607 -15.32 -10.19 -6.43
CA ILE A 607 -14.08 -10.10 -7.18
C ILE A 607 -13.92 -8.64 -7.59
N HIS A 608 -12.74 -8.07 -7.43
CA HIS A 608 -12.45 -6.72 -7.91
C HIS A 608 -12.49 -6.68 -9.44
N GLN A 609 -13.65 -6.36 -10.00
CA GLN A 609 -13.92 -6.43 -11.44
C GLN A 609 -13.02 -5.49 -12.27
N PRO A 610 -12.76 -4.22 -11.87
CA PRO A 610 -11.83 -3.38 -12.61
C PRO A 610 -10.43 -3.98 -12.70
N LEU A 611 -9.93 -4.60 -11.62
CA LEU A 611 -8.64 -5.28 -11.63
C LEU A 611 -8.66 -6.51 -12.54
N LEU A 612 -9.70 -7.34 -12.46
CA LEU A 612 -9.84 -8.52 -13.31
C LEU A 612 -9.84 -8.11 -14.79
N ALA A 613 -10.58 -7.08 -15.14
CA ALA A 613 -10.62 -6.55 -16.51
C ALA A 613 -9.25 -6.03 -16.96
N ALA A 614 -8.58 -5.26 -16.11
CA ALA A 614 -7.25 -4.71 -16.40
C ALA A 614 -6.19 -5.82 -16.52
N MET A 615 -6.16 -6.78 -15.59
CA MET A 615 -5.18 -7.89 -15.62
C MET A 615 -5.33 -8.81 -16.82
N THR A 616 -6.53 -8.96 -17.36
CA THR A 616 -6.82 -9.80 -18.53
C THR A 616 -6.74 -9.04 -19.86
N ALA A 617 -6.50 -7.73 -19.84
CA ALA A 617 -6.27 -6.94 -21.04
C ALA A 617 -5.01 -7.41 -21.78
N ILE A 618 -5.10 -7.48 -23.14
CA ILE A 618 -4.00 -7.96 -23.99
C ILE A 618 -2.85 -6.96 -24.00
N GLU A 619 -3.19 -5.68 -24.17
CA GLU A 619 -2.18 -4.61 -24.24
C GLU A 619 -1.73 -4.21 -22.83
N PRO A 620 -0.45 -3.90 -22.65
CA PRO A 620 0.01 -3.31 -21.40
C PRO A 620 -0.70 -1.99 -21.08
N SER A 621 -0.75 -1.64 -19.80
CA SER A 621 -1.26 -0.33 -19.39
C SER A 621 -0.31 0.79 -19.82
N THR A 622 -0.87 1.88 -20.32
CA THR A 622 -0.12 3.10 -20.65
C THR A 622 -0.15 4.15 -19.55
N LEU A 623 -0.74 3.83 -18.38
CA LEU A 623 -0.93 4.78 -17.28
C LEU A 623 0.37 5.43 -16.77
N TYR A 624 1.49 4.75 -16.88
CA TYR A 624 2.80 5.25 -16.47
C TYR A 624 3.77 5.50 -17.62
N SER A 625 3.28 5.57 -18.85
CA SER A 625 4.05 6.04 -19.99
C SER A 625 3.91 7.57 -20.07
N LEU A 626 4.63 8.29 -19.23
CA LEU A 626 4.60 9.74 -19.19
C LEU A 626 5.47 10.35 -20.28
N PRO A 627 5.09 11.53 -20.83
CA PRO A 627 6.04 12.34 -21.55
C PRO A 627 7.29 12.64 -20.70
N ALA A 628 8.43 12.75 -21.32
CA ALA A 628 9.63 13.18 -20.61
C ALA A 628 9.46 14.61 -20.05
N ALA A 629 10.01 14.87 -18.88
CA ALA A 629 10.03 16.22 -18.34
C ALA A 629 10.72 17.19 -19.31
N PRO A 630 10.15 18.37 -19.59
CA PRO A 630 10.80 19.35 -20.46
C PRO A 630 12.16 19.75 -19.92
N SER A 631 13.15 19.87 -20.78
CA SER A 631 14.53 20.19 -20.40
C SER A 631 14.95 21.58 -20.87
N GLY A 632 15.95 22.14 -20.21
CA GLY A 632 16.59 23.39 -20.62
C GLY A 632 15.66 24.61 -20.48
N LEU A 633 14.69 24.56 -19.54
CA LEU A 633 13.90 25.75 -19.25
C LEU A 633 14.83 26.90 -18.80
N ASN A 634 14.64 28.03 -19.45
CA ASN A 634 15.40 29.26 -19.22
C ASN A 634 14.44 30.46 -19.17
N ILE A 635 14.84 31.53 -18.49
CA ILE A 635 14.06 32.74 -18.32
C ILE A 635 14.86 33.96 -18.70
N LEU A 636 14.22 34.87 -19.44
CA LEU A 636 14.73 36.24 -19.69
C LEU A 636 13.66 37.23 -19.21
N VAL A 637 14.04 38.10 -18.30
CA VAL A 637 13.16 39.17 -17.80
C VAL A 637 13.53 40.51 -18.44
N ASN A 638 12.52 41.24 -18.94
CA ASN A 638 12.69 42.57 -19.49
C ASN A 638 11.44 43.43 -19.19
N ASP A 639 11.39 44.67 -19.69
CA ASP A 639 10.35 45.65 -19.41
C ASP A 639 8.92 45.21 -19.83
N ILE A 640 8.81 44.13 -20.62
CA ILE A 640 7.51 43.61 -21.10
C ILE A 640 7.10 42.29 -20.44
N GLY A 641 7.91 41.72 -19.56
CA GLY A 641 7.56 40.53 -18.82
C GLY A 641 8.67 39.50 -18.68
N ALA A 642 8.28 38.31 -18.19
CA ALA A 642 9.13 37.14 -18.14
C ALA A 642 8.96 36.30 -19.42
N HIS A 643 10.05 36.00 -20.08
CA HIS A 643 10.10 35.22 -21.31
C HIS A 643 10.75 33.89 -21.04
N LEU A 644 9.97 32.82 -21.06
CA LEU A 644 10.41 31.44 -20.87
C LEU A 644 10.75 30.82 -22.23
N SER A 645 11.78 29.96 -22.25
CA SER A 645 12.14 29.13 -23.40
C SER A 645 12.70 27.80 -22.93
N TRP A 646 12.44 26.72 -23.68
CA TRP A 646 12.87 25.37 -23.33
C TRP A 646 13.14 24.53 -24.57
N ASN A 647 13.69 23.32 -24.38
CA ASN A 647 13.88 22.35 -25.45
C ASN A 647 12.57 21.61 -25.76
N ALA A 648 12.29 21.40 -27.05
CA ALA A 648 11.14 20.57 -27.42
C ALA A 648 11.36 19.12 -26.96
N ASN A 649 10.31 18.50 -26.47
CA ASN A 649 10.25 17.07 -26.22
C ASN A 649 10.49 16.29 -27.53
N GLN A 650 11.04 15.09 -27.42
CA GLN A 650 11.36 14.25 -28.58
C GLN A 650 10.20 13.30 -28.92
N GLU A 651 9.26 13.10 -28.00
CA GLU A 651 8.08 12.27 -28.18
C GLU A 651 7.12 12.95 -29.15
N LEU A 652 6.61 12.16 -30.11
CA LEU A 652 5.76 12.67 -31.20
C LEU A 652 4.32 12.93 -30.77
N ASP A 653 3.90 12.42 -29.65
CA ASP A 653 2.56 12.51 -29.06
C ASP A 653 2.41 13.66 -28.06
N VAL A 654 3.48 14.35 -27.69
CA VAL A 654 3.39 15.57 -26.88
C VAL A 654 2.63 16.63 -27.66
N THR A 655 1.48 17.04 -27.11
CA THR A 655 0.54 17.98 -27.72
C THR A 655 0.75 19.43 -27.28
N GLY A 656 1.49 19.67 -26.20
CA GLY A 656 1.75 21.01 -25.67
C GLY A 656 2.46 21.00 -24.33
N TYR A 657 2.45 22.17 -23.69
CA TYR A 657 3.09 22.37 -22.39
C TYR A 657 2.16 23.16 -21.46
N HIS A 658 2.15 22.75 -20.19
CA HIS A 658 1.54 23.52 -19.10
C HIS A 658 2.61 24.41 -18.44
N ILE A 659 2.25 25.65 -18.15
CA ILE A 659 3.17 26.62 -17.52
C ILE A 659 2.66 26.90 -16.10
N TYR A 660 3.50 26.66 -15.13
CA TYR A 660 3.22 26.88 -13.71
C TYR A 660 4.03 28.05 -13.17
N ARG A 661 3.44 28.83 -12.27
CA ARG A 661 4.08 29.95 -11.61
C ARG A 661 3.81 29.95 -10.13
N SER A 662 4.86 30.16 -9.32
CA SER A 662 4.74 30.44 -7.89
C SER A 662 5.11 31.91 -7.60
N THR A 663 4.46 32.49 -6.60
CA THR A 663 4.73 33.83 -6.03
C THR A 663 5.06 33.75 -4.53
N ASP A 664 5.11 32.54 -3.96
CA ASP A 664 5.31 32.25 -2.55
C ASP A 664 6.58 31.43 -2.31
N ASN A 665 7.62 31.79 -2.99
CA ASN A 665 8.96 31.21 -2.81
C ASN A 665 9.05 29.72 -3.22
N ASN A 666 8.55 29.40 -4.40
CA ASN A 666 8.52 28.06 -5.02
C ASN A 666 7.76 26.95 -4.25
N LEU A 667 6.95 27.31 -3.28
CA LEU A 667 6.21 26.36 -2.46
C LEU A 667 4.90 25.91 -3.09
N THR A 668 4.16 26.86 -3.67
CA THR A 668 2.87 26.57 -4.29
C THR A 668 2.85 27.09 -5.74
N TYR A 669 2.71 26.16 -6.68
CA TYR A 669 2.64 26.48 -8.10
C TYR A 669 1.19 26.55 -8.58
N GLN A 670 0.85 27.60 -9.29
CA GLN A 670 -0.43 27.75 -9.96
C GLN A 670 -0.25 27.58 -11.46
N LEU A 671 -1.10 26.79 -12.07
CA LEU A 671 -1.19 26.68 -13.52
C LEU A 671 -1.64 28.04 -14.09
N ILE A 672 -0.78 28.69 -14.90
CA ILE A 672 -1.10 30.01 -15.48
C ILE A 672 -1.51 29.93 -16.95
N THR A 673 -1.15 28.85 -17.63
CA THR A 673 -1.61 28.55 -18.98
C THR A 673 -1.46 27.07 -19.31
N GLU A 674 -2.35 26.56 -20.14
CA GLU A 674 -2.44 25.17 -20.57
C GLU A 674 -2.13 25.04 -22.06
N ASN A 675 -1.64 23.88 -22.47
CA ASN A 675 -1.54 23.44 -23.86
C ASN A 675 -0.82 24.46 -24.77
N VAL A 676 0.30 25.01 -24.29
CA VAL A 676 1.18 25.87 -25.11
C VAL A 676 1.87 24.98 -26.15
N ASP A 677 1.56 25.13 -27.42
CA ASP A 677 2.14 24.36 -28.54
C ASP A 677 3.53 24.84 -28.98
N ALA A 678 4.02 25.94 -28.40
CA ALA A 678 5.36 26.50 -28.66
C ALA A 678 6.32 26.12 -27.53
N VAL A 679 7.63 26.19 -27.81
CA VAL A 679 8.72 26.01 -26.83
C VAL A 679 9.13 27.32 -26.20
N THR A 680 8.24 28.30 -26.20
CA THR A 680 8.42 29.63 -25.59
C THR A 680 7.09 30.13 -25.04
N TYR A 681 7.17 30.86 -23.94
CA TYR A 681 6.00 31.52 -23.35
C TYR A 681 6.41 32.88 -22.77
N SER A 682 5.53 33.87 -22.87
CA SER A 682 5.75 35.20 -22.29
C SER A 682 4.69 35.51 -21.27
N ASP A 683 5.07 35.80 -20.05
CA ASP A 683 4.22 36.27 -18.97
C ASP A 683 4.37 37.77 -18.78
N PRO A 684 3.43 38.59 -19.29
CA PRO A 684 3.46 40.06 -19.14
C PRO A 684 2.88 40.50 -17.80
N THR A 685 2.42 39.57 -16.95
CA THR A 685 1.69 39.92 -15.72
C THR A 685 2.59 40.08 -14.50
N ILE A 686 3.88 39.83 -14.66
CA ILE A 686 4.86 39.98 -13.57
C ILE A 686 4.96 41.44 -13.14
N LYS A 687 5.31 41.68 -11.86
CA LYS A 687 5.56 43.00 -11.28
C LYS A 687 7.01 43.08 -10.79
N ASP A 688 7.67 44.21 -11.07
CA ASP A 688 9.09 44.41 -10.72
C ASP A 688 9.40 44.26 -9.22
N THR A 689 8.37 44.28 -8.37
CA THR A 689 8.50 44.18 -6.90
C THR A 689 8.42 42.74 -6.39
N ASN A 690 8.07 41.78 -7.24
CA ASN A 690 7.84 40.38 -6.83
C ASN A 690 8.85 39.46 -7.49
N VAL A 691 9.21 38.37 -6.78
CA VAL A 691 9.95 37.25 -7.32
C VAL A 691 8.95 36.21 -7.79
N TYR A 692 9.16 35.66 -8.97
CA TYR A 692 8.30 34.62 -9.54
C TYR A 692 9.16 33.41 -9.92
N TYR A 693 8.65 32.23 -9.61
CA TYR A 693 9.25 30.96 -9.94
C TYR A 693 8.42 30.29 -11.03
N TYR A 694 9.05 29.67 -11.99
CA TYR A 694 8.37 28.98 -13.08
C TYR A 694 8.86 27.57 -13.26
N LYS A 695 7.91 26.68 -13.58
CA LYS A 695 8.11 25.33 -14.05
C LYS A 695 7.21 25.07 -15.24
N ILE A 696 7.56 24.10 -16.05
CA ILE A 696 6.73 23.64 -17.16
C ILE A 696 6.61 22.12 -17.14
N ALA A 697 5.51 21.59 -17.64
CA ALA A 697 5.32 20.16 -17.87
C ALA A 697 4.85 19.91 -19.30
N ALA A 698 5.33 18.86 -19.94
CA ALA A 698 4.85 18.40 -21.24
C ALA A 698 3.51 17.66 -21.07
N VAL A 699 2.64 17.77 -22.08
CA VAL A 699 1.31 17.19 -22.07
C VAL A 699 1.12 16.38 -23.34
N ASP A 700 0.66 15.14 -23.22
CA ASP A 700 0.11 14.32 -24.29
C ASP A 700 -1.43 14.21 -24.19
N ALA A 701 -2.04 13.27 -24.89
CA ALA A 701 -3.49 13.08 -24.89
C ALA A 701 -3.99 12.41 -23.59
N GLN A 702 -3.14 11.78 -22.81
CA GLN A 702 -3.46 10.96 -21.65
C GLN A 702 -2.90 11.55 -20.35
N ASP A 703 -1.72 12.18 -20.41
CA ASP A 703 -0.93 12.48 -19.23
C ASP A 703 -0.15 13.80 -19.29
N ILE A 704 0.41 14.14 -18.13
CA ILE A 704 1.29 15.30 -17.94
C ILE A 704 2.62 14.80 -17.41
N SER A 705 3.73 15.26 -17.99
CA SER A 705 5.08 14.92 -17.52
C SER A 705 5.37 15.48 -16.13
N PHE A 706 6.47 15.05 -15.54
CA PHE A 706 7.09 15.79 -14.44
C PHE A 706 7.46 17.21 -14.87
N ASP A 707 7.64 18.07 -13.86
CA ASP A 707 8.10 19.43 -14.07
C ASP A 707 9.50 19.49 -14.65
N SER A 708 9.78 20.52 -15.43
CA SER A 708 11.14 20.92 -15.82
C SER A 708 11.98 21.34 -14.61
N ASN A 709 13.25 21.68 -14.86
CA ASN A 709 13.98 22.51 -13.92
C ASN A 709 13.22 23.82 -13.62
N GLU A 710 13.41 24.35 -12.41
CA GLU A 710 12.84 25.61 -11.99
C GLU A 710 13.69 26.79 -12.51
N VAL A 711 13.02 27.89 -12.88
CA VAL A 711 13.68 29.18 -13.16
C VAL A 711 12.99 30.31 -12.39
N VAL A 712 13.73 31.36 -12.05
CA VAL A 712 13.28 32.45 -11.20
C VAL A 712 13.56 33.81 -11.81
N THR A 713 12.64 34.77 -11.65
CA THR A 713 12.80 36.15 -12.18
C THR A 713 13.83 36.99 -11.44
N GLY A 714 14.23 36.59 -10.23
CA GLY A 714 15.20 37.30 -9.39
C GLY A 714 15.54 36.47 -8.16
N VAL A 715 16.41 36.98 -7.31
CA VAL A 715 16.77 36.33 -6.04
C VAL A 715 15.94 36.98 -4.93
N LEU A 716 15.26 36.14 -4.13
CA LEU A 716 14.53 36.60 -2.95
C LEU A 716 15.52 37.25 -1.95
N VAL A 717 15.27 38.51 -1.59
CA VAL A 717 16.03 39.22 -0.55
C VAL A 717 15.09 39.54 0.62
N ASN A 718 15.36 38.96 1.79
CA ASN A 718 14.56 39.15 2.98
C ASN A 718 14.96 40.44 3.70
N GLU A 719 14.02 41.35 3.94
CA GLU A 719 14.25 42.63 4.60
C GLU A 719 14.37 42.48 6.13
N ILE A 720 15.45 43.03 6.71
CA ILE A 720 15.70 43.06 8.16
C ILE A 720 15.71 44.53 8.65
N PRO A 721 14.93 44.92 9.69
CA PRO A 721 14.09 44.07 10.56
C PRO A 721 12.86 43.53 9.83
N GLY A 722 12.47 42.32 10.17
CA GLY A 722 11.35 41.62 9.53
C GLY A 722 11.20 40.17 9.99
N LEU A 723 10.22 39.50 9.43
CA LEU A 723 10.00 38.07 9.58
C LEU A 723 10.64 37.37 8.37
N LEU A 724 11.47 36.39 8.64
CA LEU A 724 12.09 35.50 7.67
C LEU A 724 11.49 34.11 7.89
N GLN A 725 10.71 33.63 6.97
CA GLN A 725 10.17 32.26 7.00
C GLN A 725 11.31 31.29 6.71
N ALA A 726 11.32 30.15 7.40
CA ALA A 726 12.42 29.19 7.28
C ALA A 726 12.52 28.61 5.88
N GLU A 727 11.42 28.43 5.20
CA GLU A 727 11.34 27.95 3.82
C GLU A 727 11.77 28.98 2.77
N ASN A 728 12.03 30.25 3.15
CA ASN A 728 12.47 31.31 2.25
C ASN A 728 13.99 31.32 1.98
N TRP A 729 14.60 30.15 2.01
CA TRP A 729 16.02 29.99 1.70
C TRP A 729 16.35 30.29 0.22
N THR A 730 17.56 30.68 -0.05
CA THR A 730 18.09 30.87 -1.42
C THR A 730 18.93 29.70 -1.87
N ASP A 731 19.47 28.92 -0.92
CA ASP A 731 20.19 27.67 -1.15
C ASP A 731 20.15 26.83 0.14
N MET A 732 20.23 25.51 0.02
CA MET A 732 20.16 24.59 1.17
C MET A 732 20.79 23.25 0.90
N ASN A 733 21.04 22.50 1.97
CA ASN A 733 21.42 21.10 1.92
C ASN A 733 20.84 20.37 3.12
N GLY A 734 20.20 19.25 2.88
CA GLY A 734 19.78 18.26 3.87
C GLY A 734 18.43 18.54 4.55
N PHE A 735 17.90 19.76 4.54
CA PHE A 735 16.60 20.06 5.13
C PHE A 735 15.45 19.66 4.19
N GLU A 736 14.30 19.37 4.79
CA GLU A 736 13.03 19.17 4.09
C GLU A 736 12.00 20.20 4.54
N VAL A 737 10.97 20.43 3.72
CA VAL A 737 9.88 21.36 4.01
C VAL A 737 8.60 20.55 4.27
N GLU A 738 7.95 20.83 5.39
CA GLU A 738 6.69 20.20 5.78
C GLU A 738 5.63 21.24 6.17
N MET A 739 4.35 20.84 6.21
CA MET A 739 3.27 21.68 6.70
C MET A 739 3.40 21.89 8.20
N THR A 740 3.26 23.14 8.67
CA THR A 740 3.32 23.44 10.10
C THR A 740 1.95 23.47 10.75
N SER A 741 1.86 22.94 11.98
CA SER A 741 0.70 23.13 12.87
C SER A 741 0.79 24.38 13.74
N ASP A 742 1.75 25.28 13.49
CA ASP A 742 1.89 26.53 14.28
C ASP A 742 0.73 27.50 13.99
N THR A 743 0.50 28.39 14.95
CA THR A 743 -0.66 29.33 14.91
C THR A 743 -0.69 30.25 13.71
N ASP A 744 0.44 30.53 13.10
CA ASP A 744 0.55 31.41 11.92
C ASP A 744 0.38 30.64 10.59
N GLY A 745 0.23 29.31 10.62
CA GLY A 745 0.07 28.46 9.45
C GLY A 745 1.32 28.39 8.55
N GLY A 746 1.17 27.86 7.32
CA GLY A 746 2.24 27.80 6.36
C GLY A 746 3.08 26.52 6.48
N ARG A 747 4.39 26.68 6.24
CA ARG A 747 5.35 25.56 6.22
C ARG A 747 6.49 25.80 7.21
N ASN A 748 7.21 24.75 7.52
CA ASN A 748 8.44 24.82 8.29
C ASN A 748 9.55 23.97 7.61
N THR A 749 10.80 24.25 7.90
CA THR A 749 11.91 23.34 7.58
C THR A 749 12.12 22.38 8.73
N GLY A 750 12.37 21.11 8.39
CA GLY A 750 12.61 20.04 9.36
C GLY A 750 13.62 19.02 8.86
N PHE A 751 13.61 17.84 9.49
CA PHE A 751 14.53 16.74 9.20
C PHE A 751 16.01 17.09 9.30
N ALA A 752 16.34 18.11 10.13
CA ALA A 752 17.70 18.58 10.31
C ALA A 752 18.63 17.49 10.84
N ASP A 753 19.75 17.28 10.15
CA ASP A 753 20.86 16.43 10.57
C ASP A 753 22.15 17.26 10.79
N PRO A 754 23.13 16.74 11.56
CA PRO A 754 24.41 17.44 11.71
C PRO A 754 25.12 17.63 10.37
N GLY A 755 25.41 18.88 10.00
CA GLY A 755 26.07 19.27 8.76
C GLY A 755 25.12 19.82 7.69
N ASP A 756 23.82 19.75 7.90
CA ASP A 756 22.83 20.40 7.05
C ASP A 756 22.87 21.91 7.19
N TRP A 757 22.40 22.62 6.17
CA TRP A 757 22.44 24.08 6.21
C TRP A 757 21.36 24.74 5.34
N LEU A 758 20.99 25.99 5.72
CA LEU A 758 20.10 26.90 5.00
C LEU A 758 20.80 28.22 4.75
N GLU A 759 20.72 28.75 3.54
CA GLU A 759 21.23 30.08 3.20
C GLU A 759 20.11 31.02 2.76
N TYR A 760 20.21 32.30 3.18
CA TYR A 760 19.24 33.35 2.86
C TYR A 760 19.97 34.61 2.38
N ARG A 761 19.43 35.26 1.36
CA ARG A 761 19.79 36.62 1.03
C ARG A 761 18.99 37.56 1.92
N ILE A 762 19.67 38.44 2.64
CA ILE A 762 19.04 39.40 3.53
C ILE A 762 19.55 40.83 3.20
N ASN A 763 18.65 41.82 3.39
CA ASN A 763 19.00 43.23 3.34
C ASN A 763 18.78 43.85 4.70
N ILE A 764 19.81 44.33 5.34
CA ILE A 764 19.76 44.92 6.68
C ILE A 764 19.69 46.44 6.55
N ALA A 765 18.54 47.00 6.90
CA ALA A 765 18.23 48.42 6.71
C ALA A 765 19.22 49.34 7.50
N THR A 766 19.60 48.95 8.72
CA THR A 766 20.48 49.75 9.59
C THR A 766 21.36 48.84 10.42
N ALA A 767 22.67 49.16 10.48
CA ALA A 767 23.57 48.43 11.39
C ALA A 767 23.20 48.66 12.86
N GLY A 768 23.25 47.55 13.65
CA GLY A 768 22.89 47.65 15.06
C GLY A 768 22.72 46.29 15.74
N ASN A 769 22.22 46.33 16.96
CA ASN A 769 21.82 45.11 17.69
C ASN A 769 20.34 44.79 17.39
N TYR A 770 20.11 43.52 17.10
CA TYR A 770 18.81 43.01 16.79
C TYR A 770 18.47 41.87 17.75
N LEU A 771 17.25 41.90 18.29
CA LEU A 771 16.66 40.73 18.93
C LEU A 771 16.21 39.77 17.83
N VAL A 772 16.74 38.57 17.83
CA VAL A 772 16.29 37.48 16.95
C VAL A 772 15.44 36.53 17.76
N ALA A 773 14.24 36.24 17.28
CA ALA A 773 13.35 35.22 17.79
C ALA A 773 13.34 34.05 16.80
N TYR A 774 13.62 32.86 17.28
CA TYR A 774 13.63 31.60 16.54
C TYR A 774 12.39 30.78 16.92
N ARG A 775 11.57 30.40 15.99
CA ARG A 775 10.40 29.56 16.20
C ARG A 775 10.75 28.09 15.93
N LEU A 776 10.91 27.31 16.99
CA LEU A 776 11.55 26.01 16.98
C LEU A 776 10.64 24.93 17.54
N ALA A 777 10.76 23.70 17.01
CA ALA A 777 10.14 22.52 17.56
C ALA A 777 11.13 21.35 17.58
N THR A 778 11.07 20.51 18.63
CA THR A 778 11.87 19.30 18.77
C THR A 778 11.27 18.41 19.85
N GLN A 779 11.39 17.11 19.72
CA GLN A 779 10.85 16.19 20.72
C GLN A 779 11.69 16.17 22.01
N THR A 780 13.01 16.11 21.90
CA THR A 780 13.91 15.88 23.04
C THR A 780 14.92 17.01 23.30
N GLY A 781 14.99 18.01 22.40
CA GLY A 781 16.07 19.01 22.36
C GLY A 781 17.21 18.59 21.45
N SER A 782 18.02 19.55 21.05
CA SER A 782 19.15 19.36 20.10
C SER A 782 20.31 20.29 20.45
N ASP A 783 21.52 19.91 20.07
CA ASP A 783 22.70 20.80 20.11
C ASP A 783 22.50 22.01 19.15
N GLY A 784 21.47 21.95 18.30
CA GLY A 784 20.95 23.06 17.52
C GLY A 784 21.84 23.46 16.34
N PHE A 785 22.08 24.77 16.20
CA PHE A 785 22.71 25.33 15.02
C PHE A 785 23.56 26.57 15.31
N THR A 786 24.40 26.91 14.35
CA THR A 786 25.05 28.21 14.30
C THR A 786 24.40 29.12 13.27
N LEU A 787 24.41 30.44 13.56
CA LEU A 787 23.96 31.46 12.64
C LEU A 787 25.19 32.32 12.23
N THR A 788 25.38 32.45 10.93
CA THR A 788 26.48 33.25 10.39
C THR A 788 25.98 34.31 9.42
N VAL A 789 26.68 35.43 9.33
CA VAL A 789 26.52 36.47 8.28
C VAL A 789 27.80 36.60 7.50
N ASN A 790 27.76 36.35 6.19
CA ASN A 790 28.94 36.27 5.30
C ASN A 790 30.05 35.40 5.90
N GLY A 791 29.71 34.25 6.50
CA GLY A 791 30.59 33.30 7.16
C GLY A 791 31.11 33.72 8.53
N SER A 792 30.74 34.89 9.06
CA SER A 792 31.05 35.32 10.41
C SER A 792 30.00 34.87 11.40
N LEU A 793 30.39 34.10 12.41
CA LEU A 793 29.49 33.62 13.46
C LEU A 793 28.85 34.79 14.22
N ILE A 794 27.55 34.85 14.29
CA ILE A 794 26.77 35.85 15.02
C ILE A 794 25.94 35.28 16.15
N ASP A 795 25.60 33.98 16.11
CA ASP A 795 24.89 33.28 17.16
C ASP A 795 25.16 31.78 17.13
N SER A 796 24.89 31.11 18.28
CA SER A 796 24.90 29.67 18.44
C SER A 796 23.74 29.25 19.36
N VAL A 797 22.78 28.54 18.80
CA VAL A 797 21.48 28.25 19.42
C VAL A 797 21.40 26.79 19.76
N VAL A 798 21.25 26.47 21.06
CA VAL A 798 20.87 25.14 21.52
C VAL A 798 19.35 25.06 21.53
N VAL A 799 18.76 24.10 20.83
CA VAL A 799 17.31 23.95 20.73
C VAL A 799 16.79 23.21 21.95
N GLN A 800 15.98 23.91 22.75
CA GLN A 800 15.38 23.33 23.97
C GLN A 800 14.21 22.42 23.60
N SER A 801 14.05 21.30 24.35
CA SER A 801 12.93 20.38 24.10
C SER A 801 11.58 21.11 24.20
N THR A 802 10.76 20.92 23.19
CA THR A 802 9.38 21.43 23.13
C THR A 802 8.35 20.32 23.35
N GLY A 803 8.78 19.05 23.33
CA GLY A 803 7.93 17.88 23.59
C GLY A 803 7.25 17.30 22.34
N GLY A 804 7.56 17.80 21.14
CA GLY A 804 7.02 17.27 19.90
C GLY A 804 7.53 18.01 18.66
N TRP A 805 7.49 17.34 17.51
CA TRP A 805 7.99 17.86 16.23
C TRP A 805 7.18 19.07 15.71
N GLN A 806 5.93 19.17 16.10
CA GLN A 806 5.02 20.27 15.77
C GLN A 806 4.54 21.01 17.04
N THR A 807 5.28 20.86 18.15
CA THR A 807 5.04 21.63 19.37
C THR A 807 6.01 22.79 19.41
N TRP A 808 5.54 23.97 19.08
CA TRP A 808 6.36 25.15 18.79
C TRP A 808 6.66 26.02 20.01
N ALA A 809 7.91 26.40 20.19
CA ALA A 809 8.37 27.35 21.19
C ALA A 809 9.27 28.42 20.57
N THR A 810 9.25 29.63 21.13
CA THR A 810 10.11 30.71 20.67
C THR A 810 11.30 30.89 21.61
N GLN A 811 12.50 30.78 21.07
CA GLN A 811 13.77 31.12 21.73
C GLN A 811 14.27 32.45 21.21
N THR A 812 15.02 33.20 21.99
CA THR A 812 15.52 34.53 21.57
C THR A 812 16.98 34.71 21.91
N SER A 813 17.70 35.47 21.06
CA SER A 813 19.04 35.96 21.33
C SER A 813 19.21 37.40 20.81
N THR A 814 20.36 38.01 21.08
CA THR A 814 20.69 39.32 20.53
C THR A 814 21.95 39.24 19.69
N VAL A 815 21.88 39.69 18.44
CA VAL A 815 22.96 39.67 17.48
C VAL A 815 23.28 41.07 16.97
N ALA A 816 24.52 41.30 16.62
CA ALA A 816 24.96 42.53 15.94
C ALA A 816 25.01 42.32 14.43
N LEU A 817 24.25 43.10 13.67
CA LEU A 817 24.15 43.02 12.22
C LEU A 817 24.74 44.25 11.53
N PRO A 818 25.52 44.11 10.45
CA PRO A 818 25.96 45.22 9.60
C PRO A 818 24.81 45.72 8.68
N THR A 819 24.91 46.89 8.10
CA THR A 819 23.91 47.38 7.10
C THR A 819 24.22 46.82 5.70
N GLY A 820 23.18 46.66 4.89
CA GLY A 820 23.26 46.29 3.48
C GLY A 820 22.89 44.85 3.18
N GLU A 821 23.13 44.38 1.98
CA GLU A 821 22.84 43.01 1.54
C GLU A 821 23.94 42.04 2.00
N HIS A 822 23.51 40.91 2.54
CA HIS A 822 24.38 39.88 3.09
C HIS A 822 23.79 38.50 2.85
N THR A 823 24.63 37.45 3.01
CA THR A 823 24.20 36.06 3.12
C THR A 823 24.11 35.70 4.60
N LEU A 824 22.89 35.33 5.04
CA LEU A 824 22.63 34.71 6.35
C LEU A 824 22.67 33.21 6.15
N ARG A 825 23.40 32.47 7.00
CA ARG A 825 23.44 31.01 6.93
C ARG A 825 23.23 30.40 8.31
N ILE A 826 22.41 29.34 8.31
CA ILE A 826 22.18 28.44 9.42
C ILE A 826 22.91 27.15 9.13
N ASP A 827 23.80 26.71 10.01
CA ASP A 827 24.49 25.43 9.92
C ASP A 827 24.07 24.58 11.10
N SER A 828 23.47 23.42 10.83
CA SER A 828 23.00 22.46 11.83
C SER A 828 24.19 21.75 12.51
N ILE A 829 24.27 21.86 13.85
CA ILE A 829 25.26 21.18 14.67
C ILE A 829 24.73 19.86 15.20
N GLY A 830 23.48 19.86 15.64
CA GLY A 830 22.76 18.70 16.17
C GLY A 830 21.47 18.46 15.40
N GLY A 831 21.20 17.22 15.04
CA GLY A 831 19.98 16.87 14.30
C GLY A 831 18.70 16.94 15.13
N ALA A 832 17.58 16.57 14.51
CA ALA A 832 16.28 16.36 15.15
C ALA A 832 15.62 17.63 15.67
N TRP A 833 15.51 18.67 14.85
CA TRP A 833 14.78 19.90 15.17
C TRP A 833 14.16 20.52 13.90
N ASN A 834 13.06 21.26 14.11
CA ASN A 834 12.32 21.98 13.08
C ASN A 834 12.38 23.49 13.32
N LEU A 835 12.38 24.27 12.24
CA LEU A 835 12.38 25.73 12.25
C LEU A 835 11.20 26.26 11.40
N ASN A 836 10.32 27.06 12.01
CA ASN A 836 9.23 27.70 11.28
C ASN A 836 9.67 29.07 10.73
N TRP A 837 10.22 29.94 11.60
CA TRP A 837 10.64 31.26 11.18
C TRP A 837 11.72 31.86 12.12
N LEU A 838 12.41 32.89 11.59
CA LEU A 838 13.23 33.83 12.34
C LEU A 838 12.59 35.22 12.29
N LYS A 839 12.51 35.92 13.41
CA LYS A 839 12.02 37.29 13.44
C LYS A 839 13.06 38.22 14.00
N PHE A 840 13.47 39.20 13.22
CA PHE A 840 14.46 40.20 13.59
C PHE A 840 13.73 41.50 14.00
N SER A 841 14.05 41.99 15.18
CA SER A 841 13.51 43.24 15.71
C SER A 841 14.64 44.13 16.23
N VAL A 842 14.59 45.42 15.95
CA VAL A 842 15.60 46.37 16.47
C VAL A 842 15.54 46.35 18.00
N THR A 843 16.69 46.22 18.68
CA THR A 843 16.71 46.36 20.15
C THR A 843 16.56 47.83 20.46
N PRO A 844 15.69 48.21 21.45
CA PRO A 844 15.49 49.59 21.83
C PRO A 844 16.79 50.31 22.27
#